data_463907cf454da12afa9bd0c8db2647d0
#
_entry.id   463907cf454da12afa9bd0c8db2647d0
#
_cell.length_a   1.000
_cell.length_b   1.000
_cell.length_c   1.000
_cell.angle_alpha   90.00
_cell.angle_beta   90.00
_cell.angle_gamma   90.00
#
_symmetry.space_group_name_H-M   'P 1'
#
loop_
_entity.id
_entity.type
_entity.pdbx_description
1 polymer ?
#
loop_
_entity_poly.entity_id
_entity_poly.type
_entity_poly.pdbx_seq_one_letter_code
_entity_poly.pdbx_strand_id
1 'polypeptide(L)'
;MKQKTSTAMRLRALVLSVLLTMPLWVLAQISGVVVDAEDGGPVPYATVQYKGNRISAVADGNGRFRIERHNGWRLTISSVGYREQVVNVNPKTPAQFTVRLSSENRTLSEVTVKSKKKSRYSRKDNPAVELMRKVIANKKKSDLKSHDYYRYQSYQKIGLSLNDLKPETLEKGIFKRYPWLREQVETSQYTDKLTLPLTVDEMVTEQLWRKDPKAERTIVKGTKSSGVNDLFQTGEILTTVMRETFADVDIYDDYILLMRHKFSSPIGRDAIQFYRYYITDTVYVGADRCIQLDFLPNNQQDYGFRGQIYIIADTSYQVKRCELYIPRSSDVNWVESMQCMQEFSKQENGEWLLTIDDMIVELMLTDFIQKGVVTRTTRKTDFSFDPLPDSRFKKKNPLQIEPGSDSRSEAFWQEHRQVEFTKSEAGMSGFLTHLEQLKGFKYVIFGLKALIENYLETGTREKPSKFDVGPINTFISQNFYDGLRFRVGGQTTANLNPHLFAKGYMAYGTRHHEKYYNAELTYAIAPKQYLPQEFPVNNIIFSSKRDVALPSDKYGINDKDNVFASFKVHEIDKMFLYNTQRLAYEFETSTHWRFSGDLKTERIDPIGSLELKPVALDAAPLSKMRYTESTFGIRYAPDEKFINTKQRRRTTNKDAWYVQLQHTIGYHGLLGGEYAYNYTELEWFRRTWLPMSWGKIDTRLRLGKQWNQVPWPLLPMPQANLSYIVHPQLFNMINNIEFLNDRFASLMLTWEMGGKIFNRIPLLRKLKLREILEFKALWGSLSERNNPYLQQNQSSTLLMNFPTNSYIMDGKKPYFEYAIGVQNILSLIQIEYVRRLNYLDLPTATKHGIRFTITPTF
;
A
#
# COMPACT_ATOMS: atom_id res chain seq x y z
N MET A 1 -29.01 72.78 33.02
CA MET A 1 -28.84 71.47 32.39
C MET A 1 -28.65 71.58 30.88
N LYS A 2 -27.96 72.63 30.36
CA LYS A 2 -27.75 72.81 28.88
C LYS A 2 -26.28 72.88 28.45
N GLN A 3 -25.30 72.69 29.35
CA GLN A 3 -23.88 72.84 29.00
C GLN A 3 -23.09 71.48 28.88
N LYS A 4 -23.65 70.36 29.31
CA LYS A 4 -22.93 69.04 29.21
C LYS A 4 -23.15 68.31 27.94
N THR A 5 -24.12 68.65 27.10
CA THR A 5 -24.39 67.99 25.83
C THR A 5 -23.53 68.47 24.65
N SER A 6 -22.99 69.66 24.71
CA SER A 6 -22.15 70.22 23.63
C SER A 6 -20.74 69.63 23.60
N THR A 7 -20.15 69.30 24.75
CA THR A 7 -18.77 68.78 24.84
C THR A 7 -18.68 67.32 24.35
N ALA A 8 -19.67 66.47 24.66
CA ALA A 8 -19.74 65.10 24.22
C ALA A 8 -19.96 64.94 22.67
N MET A 9 -20.70 65.88 22.11
CA MET A 9 -20.94 65.93 20.67
C MET A 9 -19.71 66.42 19.88
N ARG A 10 -18.95 67.41 20.45
CA ARG A 10 -17.66 67.82 19.86
C ARG A 10 -16.58 66.79 20.01
N LEU A 11 -16.53 65.99 21.11
CA LEU A 11 -15.59 64.91 21.27
C LEU A 11 -15.89 63.77 20.30
N ARG A 12 -17.19 63.45 20.06
CA ARG A 12 -17.60 62.47 19.06
C ARG A 12 -17.30 62.91 17.62
N ALA A 13 -17.47 64.19 17.32
CA ALA A 13 -17.11 64.75 16.01
C ALA A 13 -15.59 64.78 15.81
N LEU A 14 -14.80 65.03 16.84
CA LEU A 14 -13.34 65.00 16.79
C LEU A 14 -12.82 63.55 16.60
N VAL A 15 -13.37 62.55 17.30
CA VAL A 15 -13.03 61.14 17.16
C VAL A 15 -13.43 60.64 15.77
N LEU A 16 -14.59 61.04 15.24
CA LEU A 16 -15.02 60.70 13.89
C LEU A 16 -14.13 61.31 12.80
N SER A 17 -13.67 62.57 13.02
CA SER A 17 -12.76 63.20 12.07
C SER A 17 -11.35 62.64 12.11
N VAL A 18 -10.85 62.20 13.28
CA VAL A 18 -9.56 61.47 13.40
C VAL A 18 -9.64 60.10 12.81
N LEU A 19 -10.79 59.38 12.91
CA LEU A 19 -11.03 58.12 12.23
C LEU A 19 -11.14 58.25 10.69
N LEU A 20 -11.65 59.40 10.21
CA LEU A 20 -11.76 59.68 8.77
C LEU A 20 -10.45 60.24 8.15
N THR A 21 -9.50 60.70 8.97
CA THR A 21 -8.19 61.18 8.52
C THR A 21 -7.05 60.18 8.72
N MET A 22 -7.32 58.99 9.32
CA MET A 22 -6.36 57.89 9.22
C MET A 22 -6.19 57.56 7.76
N PRO A 23 -5.00 57.72 7.17
CA PRO A 23 -4.76 57.22 5.83
C PRO A 23 -4.97 55.70 5.88
N LEU A 24 -6.03 55.21 5.27
CA LEU A 24 -6.15 53.84 4.87
C LEU A 24 -4.98 53.58 3.93
N TRP A 25 -3.86 53.15 4.48
CA TRP A 25 -2.82 52.47 3.73
C TRP A 25 -3.40 51.14 3.32
N VAL A 26 -4.32 51.15 2.36
CA VAL A 26 -4.64 50.01 1.59
C VAL A 26 -3.38 49.75 0.76
N LEU A 27 -2.49 48.91 1.27
CA LEU A 27 -1.38 48.37 0.50
C LEU A 27 -2.03 47.73 -0.72
N ALA A 28 -1.94 48.42 -1.85
CA ALA A 28 -2.47 47.88 -3.10
C ALA A 28 -1.73 46.57 -3.39
N GLN A 29 -2.45 45.50 -3.29
CA GLN A 29 -1.90 44.16 -3.56
C GLN A 29 -2.23 43.71 -5.00
N ILE A 30 -1.36 42.95 -5.57
CA ILE A 30 -1.57 42.20 -6.80
C ILE A 30 -1.78 40.75 -6.42
N SER A 31 -2.82 40.13 -6.95
CA SER A 31 -3.07 38.70 -6.88
C SER A 31 -3.08 38.09 -8.29
N GLY A 32 -2.79 36.81 -8.37
CA GLY A 32 -2.85 36.14 -9.66
C GLY A 32 -2.81 34.64 -9.50
N VAL A 33 -2.94 33.97 -10.65
CA VAL A 33 -2.81 32.50 -10.74
C VAL A 33 -1.73 32.19 -11.78
N VAL A 34 -0.79 31.32 -11.42
CA VAL A 34 0.21 30.82 -12.33
C VAL A 34 -0.28 29.49 -12.89
N VAL A 35 -0.38 29.41 -14.21
CA VAL A 35 -0.88 28.20 -14.89
C VAL A 35 0.10 27.75 -15.97
N ASP A 36 0.07 26.48 -16.31
CA ASP A 36 0.77 25.92 -17.47
C ASP A 36 0.15 26.48 -18.75
N ALA A 37 0.98 26.91 -19.70
CA ALA A 37 0.51 27.52 -20.95
C ALA A 37 -0.17 26.51 -21.88
N GLU A 38 0.05 25.20 -21.70
CA GLU A 38 -0.38 24.15 -22.62
C GLU A 38 -1.65 23.43 -22.16
N ASP A 39 -1.70 23.06 -20.89
CA ASP A 39 -2.85 22.32 -20.33
C ASP A 39 -3.76 23.22 -19.48
N GLY A 40 -3.32 24.45 -19.15
CA GLY A 40 -4.04 25.38 -18.32
C GLY A 40 -4.10 24.98 -16.84
N GLY A 41 -3.42 23.91 -16.47
CA GLY A 41 -3.34 23.46 -15.08
C GLY A 41 -2.57 24.44 -14.20
N PRO A 42 -2.86 24.54 -12.88
CA PRO A 42 -2.12 25.40 -11.99
C PRO A 42 -0.65 24.96 -11.89
N VAL A 43 0.27 25.94 -11.87
CA VAL A 43 1.68 25.71 -11.57
C VAL A 43 1.90 26.01 -10.08
N PRO A 44 1.93 24.97 -9.24
CA PRO A 44 2.02 25.16 -7.80
C PRO A 44 3.39 25.72 -7.42
N TYR A 45 3.39 26.47 -6.34
CA TYR A 45 4.60 26.97 -5.66
C TYR A 45 5.56 27.75 -6.57
N ALA A 46 5.04 28.36 -7.63
CA ALA A 46 5.81 29.24 -8.48
C ALA A 46 6.31 30.42 -7.64
N THR A 47 7.58 30.76 -7.81
CA THR A 47 8.17 31.95 -7.17
C THR A 47 7.78 33.19 -7.94
N VAL A 48 7.22 34.16 -7.20
CA VAL A 48 6.79 35.45 -7.70
C VAL A 48 7.56 36.55 -6.98
N GLN A 49 8.42 37.31 -7.66
CA GLN A 49 9.31 38.22 -7.00
C GLN A 49 9.61 39.48 -7.84
N TYR A 50 9.90 40.56 -7.15
CA TYR A 50 10.50 41.73 -7.78
C TYR A 50 12.02 41.56 -7.77
N LYS A 51 12.57 41.11 -8.91
CA LYS A 51 14.02 40.81 -9.05
C LYS A 51 14.90 42.01 -8.68
N GLY A 52 15.84 41.82 -7.78
CA GLY A 52 16.68 42.87 -7.24
C GLY A 52 16.12 43.57 -6.01
N ASN A 53 14.89 43.28 -5.58
CA ASN A 53 14.25 43.79 -4.38
C ASN A 53 13.91 42.63 -3.43
N ARG A 54 13.87 42.93 -2.12
CA ARG A 54 13.62 41.88 -1.09
C ARG A 54 12.13 41.53 -0.91
N ILE A 55 11.33 41.68 -1.96
CA ILE A 55 9.89 41.42 -1.94
C ILE A 55 9.59 40.23 -2.88
N SER A 56 9.18 39.14 -2.30
CA SER A 56 8.79 37.92 -3.01
C SER A 56 7.58 37.26 -2.35
N ALA A 57 6.86 36.48 -3.15
CA ALA A 57 5.79 35.61 -2.69
C ALA A 57 5.96 34.26 -3.39
N VAL A 58 5.46 33.21 -2.78
CA VAL A 58 5.37 31.88 -3.37
C VAL A 58 3.89 31.59 -3.63
N ALA A 59 3.56 31.12 -4.82
CA ALA A 59 2.22 30.68 -5.14
C ALA A 59 1.82 29.48 -4.28
N ASP A 60 0.56 29.39 -3.93
CA ASP A 60 0.02 28.23 -3.22
C ASP A 60 -0.05 26.99 -4.12
N GLY A 61 -0.58 25.88 -3.58
CA GLY A 61 -0.77 24.62 -4.31
C GLY A 61 -1.65 24.76 -5.57
N ASN A 62 -2.41 25.83 -5.69
CA ASN A 62 -3.27 26.15 -6.83
C ASN A 62 -2.66 27.15 -7.81
N GLY A 63 -1.38 27.45 -7.62
CA GLY A 63 -0.71 28.45 -8.40
C GLY A 63 -1.12 29.88 -8.06
N ARG A 64 -1.91 30.13 -7.00
CA ARG A 64 -2.34 31.47 -6.61
C ARG A 64 -1.27 32.19 -5.82
N PHE A 65 -1.04 33.44 -6.12
CA PHE A 65 -0.11 34.29 -5.38
C PHE A 65 -0.75 35.61 -5.02
N ARG A 66 -0.19 36.25 -4.00
CA ARG A 66 -0.52 37.62 -3.61
C ARG A 66 0.77 38.34 -3.20
N ILE A 67 1.01 39.51 -3.76
CA ILE A 67 2.22 40.29 -3.54
C ILE A 67 1.89 41.80 -3.49
N GLU A 68 2.68 42.58 -2.79
CA GLU A 68 2.53 44.04 -2.78
C GLU A 68 2.73 44.65 -4.17
N ARG A 69 1.97 45.65 -4.51
CA ARG A 69 2.05 46.35 -5.76
C ARG A 69 3.12 47.43 -5.76
N HIS A 70 4.11 47.31 -6.61
CA HIS A 70 5.14 48.31 -6.84
C HIS A 70 5.15 48.70 -8.30
N ASN A 71 4.55 49.87 -8.62
CA ASN A 71 4.49 50.39 -9.98
C ASN A 71 5.90 50.76 -10.49
N GLY A 72 6.21 50.38 -11.72
CA GLY A 72 7.50 50.59 -12.34
C GLY A 72 8.49 49.47 -12.12
N TRP A 73 8.16 48.46 -11.30
CA TRP A 73 9.02 47.32 -11.03
C TRP A 73 8.66 46.11 -11.90
N ARG A 74 9.64 45.24 -12.09
CA ARG A 74 9.48 44.01 -12.86
C ARG A 74 9.19 42.84 -11.94
N LEU A 75 8.01 42.29 -12.07
CA LEU A 75 7.59 41.06 -11.37
C LEU A 75 8.04 39.86 -12.20
N THR A 76 8.88 39.03 -11.64
CA THR A 76 9.41 37.84 -12.27
C THR A 76 8.70 36.63 -11.67
N ILE A 77 8.17 35.75 -12.49
CA ILE A 77 7.50 34.51 -12.11
C ILE A 77 8.28 33.34 -12.67
N SER A 78 8.69 32.43 -11.82
CA SER A 78 9.49 31.26 -12.19
C SER A 78 9.03 30.00 -11.45
N SER A 79 9.16 28.87 -12.11
CA SER A 79 8.96 27.54 -11.51
C SER A 79 9.84 26.52 -12.20
N VAL A 80 10.18 25.43 -11.51
CA VAL A 80 11.04 24.37 -12.05
C VAL A 80 10.42 23.72 -13.28
N GLY A 81 11.19 23.64 -14.36
CA GLY A 81 10.74 23.05 -15.62
C GLY A 81 9.91 24.01 -16.48
N TYR A 82 9.82 25.28 -16.10
CA TYR A 82 9.14 26.34 -16.84
C TYR A 82 10.09 27.49 -17.18
N ARG A 83 9.79 28.20 -18.27
CA ARG A 83 10.48 29.43 -18.60
C ARG A 83 10.02 30.56 -17.70
N GLU A 84 10.98 31.32 -17.20
CA GLU A 84 10.72 32.55 -16.44
C GLU A 84 9.86 33.52 -17.26
N GLN A 85 8.82 34.07 -16.66
CA GLN A 85 8.01 35.13 -17.24
C GLN A 85 8.15 36.42 -16.43
N VAL A 86 8.30 37.53 -17.13
CA VAL A 86 8.44 38.83 -16.50
C VAL A 86 7.22 39.71 -16.84
N VAL A 87 6.60 40.25 -15.78
CA VAL A 87 5.47 41.17 -15.90
C VAL A 87 5.91 42.53 -15.41
N ASN A 88 5.79 43.57 -16.27
CA ASN A 88 6.05 44.94 -15.86
C ASN A 88 4.83 45.46 -15.12
N VAL A 89 4.95 45.74 -13.85
CA VAL A 89 3.86 46.26 -13.01
C VAL A 89 3.75 47.76 -13.22
N ASN A 90 2.60 48.22 -13.66
CA ASN A 90 2.30 49.64 -13.89
C ASN A 90 0.86 49.97 -13.44
N PRO A 91 0.45 51.25 -13.39
CA PRO A 91 -0.88 51.59 -12.92
C PRO A 91 -2.05 50.95 -13.67
N LYS A 92 -1.81 50.48 -14.92
CA LYS A 92 -2.81 49.80 -15.77
C LYS A 92 -2.82 48.27 -15.56
N THR A 93 -1.83 47.71 -14.85
CA THR A 93 -1.81 46.28 -14.55
C THR A 93 -3.02 45.93 -13.70
N PRO A 94 -3.86 44.96 -14.08
CA PRO A 94 -5.00 44.51 -13.29
C PRO A 94 -4.59 44.13 -11.88
N ALA A 95 -5.47 44.29 -10.91
CA ALA A 95 -5.24 43.84 -9.52
C ALA A 95 -5.21 42.32 -9.43
N GLN A 96 -5.84 41.64 -10.38
CA GLN A 96 -5.82 40.18 -10.52
C GLN A 96 -5.56 39.78 -11.98
N PHE A 97 -4.63 38.87 -12.23
CA PHE A 97 -4.30 38.37 -13.55
C PHE A 97 -3.75 36.94 -13.52
N THR A 98 -3.80 36.29 -14.70
CA THR A 98 -3.26 34.95 -14.89
C THR A 98 -1.91 35.01 -15.58
N VAL A 99 -0.92 34.30 -15.03
CA VAL A 99 0.41 34.13 -15.62
C VAL A 99 0.50 32.75 -16.23
N ARG A 100 0.85 32.65 -17.51
CA ARG A 100 1.00 31.41 -18.24
C ARG A 100 2.48 31.08 -18.38
N LEU A 101 2.98 30.04 -17.73
CA LEU A 101 4.36 29.57 -17.84
C LEU A 101 4.44 28.47 -18.90
N SER A 102 5.33 28.62 -19.86
CA SER A 102 5.61 27.59 -20.86
C SER A 102 6.61 26.58 -20.35
N SER A 103 6.31 25.28 -20.49
CA SER A 103 7.23 24.20 -20.10
C SER A 103 8.54 24.26 -20.91
N GLU A 104 9.67 24.13 -20.23
CA GLU A 104 10.99 24.16 -20.87
C GLU A 104 11.33 22.87 -21.65
N ASN A 105 10.57 21.82 -21.44
CA ASN A 105 10.82 20.49 -22.02
C ASN A 105 10.15 20.23 -23.37
N ARG A 106 9.37 21.15 -23.92
CA ARG A 106 8.64 20.94 -25.19
C ARG A 106 9.25 21.64 -26.40
N THR A 107 10.43 22.23 -26.31
CA THR A 107 11.09 22.84 -27.44
C THR A 107 12.17 21.93 -28.05
N LEU A 108 11.74 20.84 -28.68
CA LEU A 108 12.51 20.14 -29.70
C LEU A 108 11.61 19.88 -30.92
N SER A 109 10.98 20.91 -31.44
CA SER A 109 10.60 21.01 -32.88
C SER A 109 10.55 22.46 -33.27
N GLU A 110 11.58 22.81 -34.02
CA GLU A 110 11.63 23.90 -34.99
C GLU A 110 11.17 25.31 -34.58
N VAL A 111 12.05 26.08 -33.95
CA VAL A 111 12.26 27.48 -34.37
C VAL A 111 13.75 27.79 -34.30
N THR A 112 14.35 28.04 -35.47
CA THR A 112 15.73 28.49 -35.64
C THR A 112 15.89 29.90 -35.09
N VAL A 113 16.24 30.03 -33.81
CA VAL A 113 16.79 31.28 -33.28
C VAL A 113 18.21 31.01 -32.86
N LYS A 114 19.15 31.69 -33.48
CA LYS A 114 20.56 31.74 -33.05
C LYS A 114 20.64 32.25 -31.62
N SER A 115 20.70 31.40 -30.66
CA SER A 115 20.86 31.73 -29.25
C SER A 115 22.12 31.04 -28.71
N LYS A 116 22.82 31.75 -27.84
CA LYS A 116 24.03 31.34 -27.12
C LYS A 116 23.94 29.87 -26.71
N LYS A 117 24.99 29.07 -26.91
CA LYS A 117 25.10 27.66 -26.52
C LYS A 117 24.51 27.48 -25.12
N LYS A 118 23.38 26.72 -24.99
CA LYS A 118 22.86 26.27 -23.69
C LYS A 118 23.97 25.40 -23.09
N SER A 119 24.54 25.80 -21.97
CA SER A 119 25.52 24.97 -21.27
C SER A 119 24.79 23.70 -20.79
N ARG A 120 25.36 22.53 -21.19
CA ARG A 120 24.87 21.23 -20.72
C ARG A 120 25.00 21.21 -19.20
N TYR A 121 23.94 20.78 -18.47
CA TYR A 121 23.98 20.63 -17.01
C TYR A 121 25.21 19.82 -16.61
N SER A 122 26.05 20.36 -15.72
CA SER A 122 27.20 19.69 -15.13
C SER A 122 27.01 19.61 -13.62
N ARG A 123 27.45 18.51 -13.03
CA ARG A 123 27.56 18.38 -11.58
C ARG A 123 28.90 18.86 -11.05
N LYS A 124 29.90 18.95 -11.94
CA LYS A 124 31.23 19.44 -11.59
C LYS A 124 31.18 20.96 -11.56
N ASP A 125 31.75 21.55 -10.53
CA ASP A 125 31.84 23.00 -10.34
C ASP A 125 30.47 23.71 -10.33
N ASN A 126 29.43 23.03 -9.81
CA ASN A 126 28.07 23.53 -9.75
C ASN A 126 27.73 23.96 -8.31
N PRO A 127 27.52 25.28 -8.08
CA PRO A 127 27.26 25.81 -6.73
C PRO A 127 26.01 25.18 -6.06
N ALA A 128 24.96 24.85 -6.85
CA ALA A 128 23.77 24.19 -6.32
C ALA A 128 24.08 22.77 -5.82
N VAL A 129 24.93 22.03 -6.53
CA VAL A 129 25.36 20.69 -6.14
C VAL A 129 26.24 20.75 -4.89
N GLU A 130 27.13 21.74 -4.79
CA GLU A 130 27.99 21.93 -3.63
C GLU A 130 27.17 22.29 -2.37
N LEU A 131 26.17 23.18 -2.52
CA LEU A 131 25.25 23.51 -1.45
C LEU A 131 24.49 22.26 -1.00
N MET A 132 23.94 21.48 -1.94
CA MET A 132 23.23 20.25 -1.61
C MET A 132 24.12 19.20 -0.93
N ARG A 133 25.39 19.09 -1.28
CA ARG A 133 26.33 18.23 -0.55
C ARG A 133 26.45 18.63 0.92
N LYS A 134 26.50 19.94 1.19
CA LYS A 134 26.53 20.46 2.56
C LYS A 134 25.24 20.20 3.31
N VAL A 135 24.07 20.36 2.66
CA VAL A 135 22.76 20.02 3.24
C VAL A 135 22.70 18.54 3.59
N ILE A 136 23.08 17.64 2.66
CA ILE A 136 23.08 16.18 2.88
C ILE A 136 24.05 15.77 4.00
N ALA A 137 25.21 16.40 4.07
CA ALA A 137 26.18 16.13 5.14
C ALA A 137 25.68 16.56 6.53
N ASN A 138 24.86 17.63 6.58
CA ASN A 138 24.32 18.18 7.83
C ASN A 138 22.93 17.65 8.19
N LYS A 139 22.28 16.84 7.33
CA LYS A 139 20.89 16.40 7.54
C LYS A 139 20.63 15.69 8.87
N LYS A 140 21.64 15.02 9.44
CA LYS A 140 21.53 14.33 10.73
C LYS A 140 21.26 15.27 11.92
N LYS A 141 21.54 16.57 11.79
CA LYS A 141 21.29 17.56 12.84
C LYS A 141 19.81 17.86 13.05
N SER A 142 18.96 17.62 12.04
CA SER A 142 17.50 17.78 12.10
C SER A 142 16.75 16.46 11.96
N ASP A 143 17.45 15.32 11.99
CA ASP A 143 16.86 13.99 12.00
C ASP A 143 16.51 13.62 13.43
N LEU A 144 15.21 13.58 13.73
CA LEU A 144 14.69 13.18 15.05
C LEU A 144 15.26 11.85 15.53
N LYS A 145 15.52 10.89 14.62
CA LYS A 145 16.04 9.56 14.95
C LYS A 145 17.51 9.58 15.42
N SER A 146 18.19 10.74 15.30
CA SER A 146 19.54 10.92 15.82
C SER A 146 19.58 11.08 17.34
N HIS A 147 18.50 11.54 17.96
CA HIS A 147 18.35 11.76 19.38
C HIS A 147 18.19 10.44 20.16
N ASP A 148 18.65 10.46 21.41
CA ASP A 148 18.51 9.32 22.32
C ASP A 148 17.04 9.12 22.72
N TYR A 149 16.31 10.21 22.93
CA TYR A 149 14.89 10.25 23.18
C TYR A 149 14.24 11.38 22.39
N TYR A 150 13.01 11.18 21.96
CA TYR A 150 12.12 12.27 21.57
C TYR A 150 10.65 11.94 21.83
N ARG A 151 9.90 12.99 21.99
CA ARG A 151 8.44 12.97 22.07
C ARG A 151 7.88 14.15 21.30
N TYR A 152 6.76 13.96 20.59
CA TYR A 152 5.96 15.06 20.05
C TYR A 152 4.49 14.65 19.93
N GLN A 153 3.59 15.64 19.85
CA GLN A 153 2.20 15.44 19.50
C GLN A 153 2.00 15.67 18.00
N SER A 154 1.07 14.92 17.40
CA SER A 154 0.69 15.10 16.01
C SER A 154 -0.81 15.12 15.86
N TYR A 155 -1.32 16.18 15.25
CA TYR A 155 -2.68 16.26 14.74
C TYR A 155 -2.65 15.99 13.25
N GLN A 156 -3.53 15.11 12.75
CA GLN A 156 -3.65 14.78 11.33
C GLN A 156 -5.12 14.84 10.93
N LYS A 157 -5.42 15.52 9.83
CA LYS A 157 -6.72 15.53 9.15
C LYS A 157 -6.54 14.95 7.74
N ILE A 158 -7.36 13.96 7.38
CA ILE A 158 -7.39 13.35 6.03
C ILE A 158 -8.78 13.51 5.47
N GLY A 159 -8.91 14.14 4.31
CA GLY A 159 -10.15 14.30 3.56
C GLY A 159 -10.14 13.52 2.24
N LEU A 160 -11.28 12.99 1.86
CA LEU A 160 -11.54 12.45 0.50
C LEU A 160 -12.76 13.17 -0.06
N SER A 161 -12.62 13.72 -1.25
CA SER A 161 -13.70 14.44 -1.94
C SER A 161 -13.80 14.00 -3.39
N LEU A 162 -14.98 14.09 -4.00
CA LEU A 162 -15.08 14.15 -5.46
C LEU A 162 -14.48 15.48 -5.91
N ASN A 163 -13.78 15.48 -7.04
CA ASN A 163 -13.01 16.63 -7.52
C ASN A 163 -13.39 16.97 -8.96
N ASP A 164 -13.11 18.21 -9.36
CA ASP A 164 -13.31 18.71 -10.73
C ASP A 164 -14.76 18.56 -11.21
N LEU A 165 -15.73 18.83 -10.31
CA LEU A 165 -17.14 18.87 -10.66
C LEU A 165 -17.40 20.02 -11.63
N LYS A 166 -18.07 19.74 -12.76
CA LYS A 166 -18.42 20.79 -13.72
C LYS A 166 -19.72 21.49 -13.31
N PRO A 167 -19.82 22.83 -13.44
CA PRO A 167 -21.07 23.54 -13.14
C PRO A 167 -22.30 22.94 -13.82
N GLU A 168 -22.14 22.46 -15.07
CA GLU A 168 -23.23 21.84 -15.84
C GLU A 168 -23.68 20.50 -15.23
N THR A 169 -22.81 19.82 -14.49
CA THR A 169 -23.14 18.57 -13.78
C THR A 169 -24.08 18.83 -12.61
N LEU A 170 -23.91 20.00 -11.96
CA LEU A 170 -24.75 20.38 -10.83
C LEU A 170 -26.21 20.67 -11.24
N GLU A 171 -26.44 20.97 -12.54
CA GLU A 171 -27.78 21.21 -13.09
C GLU A 171 -28.47 19.94 -13.62
N LYS A 172 -27.79 18.77 -13.57
CA LYS A 172 -28.27 17.52 -14.19
C LYS A 172 -28.25 16.36 -13.19
N GLY A 173 -28.88 15.26 -13.58
CA GLY A 173 -28.79 13.97 -12.89
C GLY A 173 -29.16 14.02 -11.41
N ILE A 174 -28.31 13.47 -10.58
CA ILE A 174 -28.50 13.34 -9.13
C ILE A 174 -28.54 14.71 -8.43
N PHE A 175 -27.75 15.68 -8.87
CA PHE A 175 -27.72 17.03 -8.29
C PHE A 175 -29.03 17.81 -8.56
N LYS A 176 -29.64 17.62 -9.74
CA LYS A 176 -30.93 18.20 -10.05
C LYS A 176 -32.04 17.54 -9.21
N ARG A 177 -31.99 16.22 -9.06
CA ARG A 177 -32.99 15.43 -8.31
C ARG A 177 -32.92 15.70 -6.80
N TYR A 178 -31.72 15.99 -6.26
CA TYR A 178 -31.48 16.19 -4.85
C TYR A 178 -30.71 17.50 -4.62
N PRO A 179 -31.40 18.64 -4.51
CA PRO A 179 -30.79 19.98 -4.40
C PRO A 179 -29.82 20.13 -3.24
N TRP A 180 -30.05 19.45 -2.10
CA TRP A 180 -29.17 19.48 -0.93
C TRP A 180 -27.74 18.98 -1.21
N LEU A 181 -27.53 18.18 -2.26
CA LEU A 181 -26.19 17.79 -2.70
C LEU A 181 -25.37 18.98 -3.20
N ARG A 182 -26.03 20.01 -3.75
CA ARG A 182 -25.35 21.23 -4.23
C ARG A 182 -24.86 22.10 -3.07
N GLU A 183 -25.59 22.08 -1.94
CA GLU A 183 -25.21 22.84 -0.75
C GLU A 183 -23.91 22.30 -0.11
N GLN A 184 -23.61 21.03 -0.36
CA GLN A 184 -22.39 20.36 0.08
C GLN A 184 -21.20 20.57 -0.86
N VAL A 185 -21.43 21.11 -2.07
CA VAL A 185 -20.35 21.40 -3.01
C VAL A 185 -19.69 22.71 -2.63
N GLU A 186 -18.38 22.70 -2.56
CA GLU A 186 -17.57 23.87 -2.28
C GLU A 186 -16.38 23.98 -3.23
N THR A 187 -15.80 25.16 -3.34
CA THR A 187 -14.54 25.34 -4.06
C THR A 187 -13.39 24.94 -3.15
N SER A 188 -12.61 23.95 -3.57
CA SER A 188 -11.41 23.51 -2.84
C SER A 188 -10.44 24.69 -2.68
N GLN A 189 -10.02 24.97 -1.47
CA GLN A 189 -8.96 25.95 -1.18
C GLN A 189 -7.58 25.51 -1.68
N TYR A 190 -7.44 24.26 -2.11
CA TYR A 190 -6.18 23.70 -2.58
C TYR A 190 -6.10 23.58 -4.10
N THR A 191 -7.21 23.23 -4.77
CA THR A 191 -7.22 22.95 -6.22
C THR A 191 -8.03 23.95 -7.03
N ASP A 192 -8.73 24.89 -6.38
CA ASP A 192 -9.65 25.86 -6.98
C ASP A 192 -10.77 25.22 -7.84
N LYS A 193 -10.97 23.94 -7.68
CA LYS A 193 -11.99 23.15 -8.38
C LYS A 193 -13.20 22.94 -7.47
N LEU A 194 -14.37 22.75 -8.07
CA LEU A 194 -15.56 22.38 -7.32
C LEU A 194 -15.38 20.95 -6.80
N THR A 195 -15.55 20.78 -5.49
CA THR A 195 -15.40 19.52 -4.78
C THR A 195 -16.64 19.20 -3.96
N LEU A 196 -16.89 17.91 -3.79
CA LEU A 196 -17.89 17.40 -2.86
C LEU A 196 -17.20 16.53 -1.83
N PRO A 197 -16.99 17.00 -0.61
CA PRO A 197 -16.43 16.19 0.47
C PRO A 197 -17.27 14.94 0.75
N LEU A 198 -16.60 13.79 0.82
CA LEU A 198 -17.21 12.49 1.09
C LEU A 198 -16.88 11.99 2.48
N THR A 199 -15.67 12.24 2.95
CA THR A 199 -15.23 11.80 4.28
C THR A 199 -14.12 12.72 4.79
N VAL A 200 -14.10 12.90 6.10
CA VAL A 200 -13.05 13.60 6.85
C VAL A 200 -12.74 12.79 8.11
N ASP A 201 -11.48 12.45 8.26
CA ASP A 201 -10.95 11.73 9.42
C ASP A 201 -9.96 12.62 10.17
N GLU A 202 -10.11 12.73 11.49
CA GLU A 202 -9.18 13.41 12.39
C GLU A 202 -8.50 12.39 13.30
N MET A 203 -7.24 12.62 13.60
CA MET A 203 -6.48 11.81 14.53
C MET A 203 -5.49 12.66 15.33
N VAL A 204 -5.44 12.42 16.62
CA VAL A 204 -4.42 12.98 17.53
C VAL A 204 -3.57 11.85 18.06
N THR A 205 -2.26 11.95 17.89
CA THR A 205 -1.30 10.94 18.35
C THR A 205 -0.17 11.58 19.14
N GLU A 206 0.43 10.78 20.01
CA GLU A 206 1.70 11.10 20.67
C GLU A 206 2.75 10.08 20.17
N GLN A 207 3.86 10.58 19.66
CA GLN A 207 4.99 9.77 19.19
C GLN A 207 6.07 9.76 20.24
N LEU A 208 6.59 8.57 20.56
CA LEU A 208 7.66 8.35 21.53
C LEU A 208 8.77 7.55 20.87
N TRP A 209 9.99 7.93 21.11
CA TRP A 209 11.19 7.27 20.63
C TRP A 209 12.25 7.14 21.72
N ARG A 210 12.94 6.01 21.67
CA ARG A 210 14.18 5.77 22.41
C ARG A 210 15.16 5.03 21.51
N LYS A 211 16.40 5.49 21.48
CA LYS A 211 17.47 4.94 20.62
C LYS A 211 18.06 3.63 21.15
N ASP A 212 18.32 3.56 22.45
CA ASP A 212 18.92 2.39 23.08
C ASP A 212 18.28 2.04 24.44
N PRO A 213 17.78 0.81 24.62
CA PRO A 213 17.42 -0.12 23.55
C PRO A 213 16.33 0.45 22.64
N LYS A 214 16.51 0.28 21.33
CA LYS A 214 15.63 0.86 20.34
C LYS A 214 14.15 0.54 20.59
N ALA A 215 13.35 1.59 20.73
CA ALA A 215 11.91 1.47 20.92
C ALA A 215 11.18 2.67 20.31
N GLU A 216 10.12 2.40 19.58
CA GLU A 216 9.23 3.41 19.02
C GLU A 216 7.80 3.10 19.45
N ARG A 217 7.02 4.14 19.75
CA ARG A 217 5.64 3.99 20.15
C ARG A 217 4.78 5.15 19.65
N THR A 218 3.66 4.79 19.05
CA THR A 218 2.58 5.71 18.71
C THR A 218 1.40 5.48 19.63
N ILE A 219 0.98 6.52 20.37
CA ILE A 219 -0.19 6.47 21.23
C ILE A 219 -1.29 7.28 20.56
N VAL A 220 -2.38 6.62 20.18
CA VAL A 220 -3.57 7.27 19.62
C VAL A 220 -4.40 7.80 20.76
N LYS A 221 -4.48 9.12 20.90
CA LYS A 221 -5.23 9.84 21.94
C LYS A 221 -6.68 10.09 21.55
N GLY A 222 -6.92 10.36 20.27
CA GLY A 222 -8.25 10.60 19.72
C GLY A 222 -8.34 10.26 18.25
N THR A 223 -9.48 9.70 17.84
CA THR A 223 -9.85 9.50 16.43
C THR A 223 -11.30 9.91 16.24
N LYS A 224 -11.58 10.60 15.13
CA LYS A 224 -12.94 10.98 14.73
C LYS A 224 -13.05 10.78 13.24
N SER A 225 -14.00 9.96 12.81
CA SER A 225 -14.31 9.75 11.39
C SER A 225 -15.66 10.36 11.11
N SER A 226 -15.82 11.00 9.98
CA SER A 226 -17.08 11.61 9.55
C SER A 226 -17.25 11.39 8.04
N GLY A 227 -18.43 11.05 7.60
CA GLY A 227 -18.71 10.89 6.18
C GLY A 227 -18.99 9.46 5.78
N VAL A 228 -18.77 9.15 4.50
CA VAL A 228 -19.10 7.85 3.90
C VAL A 228 -18.38 6.69 4.59
N ASN A 229 -17.22 6.93 5.24
CA ASN A 229 -16.53 5.93 6.05
C ASN A 229 -17.43 5.32 7.14
N ASP A 230 -18.26 6.14 7.78
CA ASP A 230 -19.20 5.68 8.81
C ASP A 230 -20.25 4.73 8.23
N LEU A 231 -20.59 4.88 6.93
CA LEU A 231 -21.56 4.02 6.25
C LEU A 231 -20.96 2.67 5.88
N PHE A 232 -19.70 2.62 5.55
CA PHE A 232 -19.04 1.37 5.15
C PHE A 232 -18.87 0.41 6.30
N GLN A 233 -18.65 0.88 7.51
CA GLN A 233 -18.44 0.04 8.72
C GLN A 233 -17.48 -1.14 8.48
N THR A 234 -16.57 -0.99 7.52
CA THR A 234 -15.56 -2.04 7.18
C THR A 234 -14.42 -2.07 8.18
N GLY A 235 -14.63 -1.49 9.34
CA GLY A 235 -13.57 -1.22 10.31
C GLY A 235 -12.68 -0.07 9.82
N GLU A 236 -11.41 -0.11 10.16
CA GLU A 236 -10.44 0.95 9.80
C GLU A 236 -9.89 0.84 8.37
N ILE A 237 -10.53 0.05 7.46
CA ILE A 237 -9.90 -0.27 6.17
C ILE A 237 -9.65 0.97 5.33
N LEU A 238 -10.68 1.77 5.07
CA LEU A 238 -10.54 2.90 4.14
C LEU A 238 -9.58 3.93 4.72
N THR A 239 -9.77 4.30 5.97
CA THR A 239 -8.88 5.23 6.69
C THR A 239 -7.44 4.71 6.76
N THR A 240 -7.24 3.41 7.03
CA THR A 240 -5.90 2.84 7.11
C THR A 240 -5.26 2.69 5.73
N VAL A 241 -6.02 2.29 4.71
CA VAL A 241 -5.52 2.26 3.33
C VAL A 241 -5.12 3.66 2.88
N MET A 242 -5.92 4.67 3.21
CA MET A 242 -5.57 6.06 2.91
C MET A 242 -4.31 6.51 3.64
N ARG A 243 -4.20 6.23 4.96
CA ARG A 243 -2.99 6.56 5.74
C ARG A 243 -1.73 5.88 5.21
N GLU A 244 -1.81 4.62 4.82
CA GLU A 244 -0.65 3.89 4.32
C GLU A 244 -0.29 4.23 2.88
N THR A 245 -1.30 4.50 2.07
CA THR A 245 -1.08 4.91 0.67
C THR A 245 -0.51 6.33 0.60
N PHE A 246 -1.01 7.21 1.46
CA PHE A 246 -0.61 8.61 1.57
C PHE A 246 0.11 8.86 2.92
N ALA A 247 1.10 8.01 3.21
CA ALA A 247 1.89 8.05 4.43
C ALA A 247 2.64 9.38 4.58
N ASP A 248 3.07 9.67 5.81
CA ASP A 248 3.90 10.85 6.08
C ASP A 248 5.17 10.80 5.23
N VAL A 249 5.52 11.95 4.69
CA VAL A 249 6.73 12.15 3.91
C VAL A 249 7.84 12.58 4.87
N ASP A 250 8.95 11.85 4.90
CA ASP A 250 10.14 12.25 5.62
C ASP A 250 11.29 12.47 4.63
N ILE A 251 11.60 13.72 4.33
CA ILE A 251 12.69 14.04 3.39
C ILE A 251 14.08 13.68 3.92
N TYR A 252 14.22 13.47 5.25
CA TYR A 252 15.49 13.07 5.87
C TYR A 252 15.79 11.58 5.67
N ASP A 253 14.78 10.74 5.38
CA ASP A 253 15.01 9.38 4.91
C ASP A 253 15.66 9.40 3.51
N ASP A 254 16.44 8.38 3.18
CA ASP A 254 17.06 8.27 1.84
C ASP A 254 16.02 7.97 0.76
N TYR A 255 14.97 7.24 1.11
CA TYR A 255 13.85 6.88 0.25
C TYR A 255 12.53 7.05 0.98
N ILE A 256 11.57 7.65 0.31
CA ILE A 256 10.21 7.89 0.78
C ILE A 256 9.30 6.84 0.19
N LEU A 257 8.69 5.99 1.03
CA LEU A 257 7.69 5.00 0.58
C LEU A 257 6.33 5.68 0.46
N LEU A 258 5.86 5.87 -0.76
CA LEU A 258 4.60 6.54 -1.07
C LEU A 258 3.88 5.78 -2.18
N MET A 259 2.56 5.56 -2.05
CA MET A 259 1.76 4.85 -3.05
C MET A 259 2.40 3.51 -3.48
N ARG A 260 3.01 2.80 -2.53
CA ARG A 260 3.74 1.53 -2.72
C ARG A 260 5.00 1.59 -3.58
N HIS A 261 5.49 2.79 -3.92
CA HIS A 261 6.75 3.00 -4.61
C HIS A 261 7.76 3.71 -3.70
N LYS A 262 9.04 3.38 -3.86
CA LYS A 262 10.12 4.13 -3.21
C LYS A 262 10.57 5.27 -4.09
N PHE A 263 10.28 6.48 -3.64
CA PHE A 263 10.76 7.71 -4.25
C PHE A 263 12.10 8.08 -3.64
N SER A 264 13.06 8.50 -4.47
CA SER A 264 14.32 9.04 -3.97
C SER A 264 14.07 10.38 -3.29
N SER A 265 14.54 10.54 -2.05
CA SER A 265 14.47 11.83 -1.36
C SER A 265 15.38 12.87 -2.03
N PRO A 266 14.96 14.14 -2.13
CA PRO A 266 15.80 15.19 -2.70
C PRO A 266 17.03 15.54 -1.85
N ILE A 267 17.09 15.10 -0.59
CA ILE A 267 18.26 15.20 0.28
C ILE A 267 18.78 13.81 0.73
N GLY A 268 18.35 12.75 0.04
CA GLY A 268 18.79 11.38 0.27
C GLY A 268 20.24 11.16 -0.16
N ARG A 269 20.81 10.02 0.23
CA ARG A 269 22.20 9.64 -0.05
C ARG A 269 22.53 9.67 -1.55
N ASP A 270 21.63 9.20 -2.39
CA ASP A 270 21.80 9.10 -3.84
C ASP A 270 21.30 10.35 -4.59
N ALA A 271 20.84 11.37 -3.87
CA ALA A 271 20.14 12.53 -4.41
C ALA A 271 20.97 13.28 -5.47
N ILE A 272 22.28 13.47 -5.25
CA ILE A 272 23.15 14.16 -6.21
C ILE A 272 23.25 13.42 -7.55
N GLN A 273 23.15 12.09 -7.53
CA GLN A 273 23.18 11.28 -8.76
C GLN A 273 21.80 11.21 -9.43
N PHE A 274 20.74 11.29 -8.65
CA PHE A 274 19.36 11.11 -9.10
C PHE A 274 18.76 12.41 -9.63
N TYR A 275 19.07 13.57 -9.01
CA TYR A 275 18.50 14.88 -9.30
C TYR A 275 19.48 15.84 -10.01
N ARG A 276 18.91 16.87 -10.63
CA ARG A 276 19.57 18.09 -11.05
C ARG A 276 19.10 19.21 -10.14
N TYR A 277 20.02 20.06 -9.69
CA TYR A 277 19.75 21.16 -8.78
C TYR A 277 20.15 22.50 -9.41
N TYR A 278 19.34 23.50 -9.17
CA TYR A 278 19.54 24.86 -9.67
C TYR A 278 19.27 25.86 -8.54
N ILE A 279 20.21 26.72 -8.20
CA ILE A 279 19.94 27.88 -7.36
C ILE A 279 19.15 28.88 -8.20
N THR A 280 17.95 29.21 -7.77
CA THR A 280 17.07 30.12 -8.49
C THR A 280 17.08 31.52 -7.89
N ASP A 281 17.05 31.62 -6.56
CA ASP A 281 17.06 32.90 -5.88
C ASP A 281 17.44 32.79 -4.40
N THR A 282 17.46 33.99 -3.74
CA THR A 282 17.52 34.13 -2.29
C THR A 282 16.26 34.87 -1.85
N VAL A 283 15.39 34.20 -1.12
CA VAL A 283 14.06 34.69 -0.73
C VAL A 283 13.88 34.67 0.79
N TYR A 284 12.86 35.34 1.27
CA TYR A 284 12.44 35.25 2.66
C TYR A 284 11.24 34.31 2.76
N VAL A 285 11.33 33.29 3.64
CA VAL A 285 10.23 32.43 4.03
C VAL A 285 9.85 32.77 5.47
N GLY A 286 8.76 33.53 5.65
CA GLY A 286 8.49 34.17 6.94
C GLY A 286 9.58 35.21 7.25
N ALA A 287 10.21 35.09 8.42
CA ALA A 287 11.32 35.95 8.84
C ALA A 287 12.70 35.45 8.37
N ASP A 288 12.80 34.23 7.85
CA ASP A 288 14.05 33.57 7.59
C ASP A 288 14.53 33.78 6.15
N ARG A 289 15.77 34.25 5.98
CA ARG A 289 16.40 34.36 4.67
C ARG A 289 16.86 33.00 4.18
N CYS A 290 16.40 32.58 3.01
CA CYS A 290 16.63 31.26 2.46
C CYS A 290 17.22 31.34 1.05
N ILE A 291 18.07 30.37 0.72
CA ILE A 291 18.50 30.09 -0.66
C ILE A 291 17.48 29.12 -1.25
N GLN A 292 16.81 29.54 -2.31
CA GLN A 292 15.87 28.69 -3.04
C GLN A 292 16.62 27.85 -4.06
N LEU A 293 16.38 26.53 -3.99
CA LEU A 293 16.86 25.56 -4.98
C LEU A 293 15.70 24.86 -5.64
N ASP A 294 15.73 24.84 -6.95
CA ASP A 294 14.86 24.00 -7.75
C ASP A 294 15.53 22.65 -8.01
N PHE A 295 14.75 21.58 -8.00
CA PHE A 295 15.27 20.24 -8.33
C PHE A 295 14.29 19.44 -9.17
N LEU A 296 14.85 18.57 -10.04
CA LEU A 296 14.08 17.62 -10.86
C LEU A 296 14.89 16.34 -11.12
N PRO A 297 14.24 15.18 -11.27
CA PRO A 297 14.92 13.94 -11.61
C PRO A 297 15.62 14.03 -12.97
N ASN A 298 16.73 13.29 -13.13
CA ASN A 298 17.39 13.18 -14.43
C ASN A 298 16.47 12.58 -15.50
N ASN A 299 15.63 11.65 -15.13
CA ASN A 299 14.56 11.11 -15.93
C ASN A 299 13.23 11.35 -15.19
N GLN A 300 12.33 12.07 -15.80
CA GLN A 300 11.07 12.51 -15.16
C GLN A 300 10.07 11.38 -14.90
N GLN A 301 10.24 10.22 -15.50
CA GLN A 301 9.43 9.04 -15.27
C GLN A 301 9.95 8.16 -14.13
N ASP A 302 11.21 8.34 -13.71
CA ASP A 302 11.73 7.63 -12.53
C ASP A 302 10.97 8.10 -11.27
N TYR A 303 10.84 7.22 -10.28
CA TYR A 303 10.17 7.54 -9.01
C TYR A 303 10.97 8.56 -8.20
N GLY A 304 10.69 9.81 -8.46
CA GLY A 304 11.29 10.97 -7.83
C GLY A 304 10.35 12.16 -7.92
N PHE A 305 10.65 13.16 -7.12
CA PHE A 305 9.90 14.41 -7.08
C PHE A 305 10.56 15.45 -7.96
N ARG A 306 9.81 16.40 -8.45
CA ARG A 306 10.31 17.73 -8.79
C ARG A 306 9.83 18.70 -7.73
N GLY A 307 10.52 19.81 -7.54
CA GLY A 307 10.08 20.76 -6.54
C GLY A 307 11.16 21.77 -6.16
N GLN A 308 10.97 22.33 -4.98
CA GLN A 308 11.81 23.40 -4.43
C GLN A 308 12.23 23.07 -3.00
N ILE A 309 13.45 23.43 -2.68
CA ILE A 309 13.99 23.37 -1.31
C ILE A 309 14.49 24.76 -0.93
N TYR A 310 14.05 25.23 0.21
CA TYR A 310 14.44 26.51 0.78
C TYR A 310 15.40 26.24 1.94
N ILE A 311 16.66 26.60 1.75
CA ILE A 311 17.76 26.35 2.69
C ILE A 311 18.07 27.64 3.41
N ILE A 312 18.13 27.62 4.74
CA ILE A 312 18.53 28.78 5.55
C ILE A 312 19.87 29.30 5.06
N ALA A 313 19.92 30.62 4.78
CA ALA A 313 21.10 31.26 4.22
C ALA A 313 22.15 31.57 5.31
N ASP A 314 22.54 30.56 6.08
CA ASP A 314 23.56 30.58 7.11
C ASP A 314 24.50 29.38 7.00
N THR A 315 25.34 29.16 8.01
CA THR A 315 26.29 28.02 8.05
C THR A 315 25.66 26.71 8.53
N SER A 316 24.37 26.70 8.89
CA SER A 316 23.66 25.51 9.38
C SER A 316 23.22 24.60 8.25
N TYR A 317 22.98 25.15 7.06
CA TYR A 317 22.50 24.42 5.86
C TYR A 317 21.19 23.65 6.12
N GLN A 318 20.33 24.15 7.01
CA GLN A 318 19.06 23.51 7.37
C GLN A 318 17.98 23.83 6.35
N VAL A 319 17.03 22.91 6.18
CA VAL A 319 15.87 23.11 5.33
C VAL A 319 14.79 23.85 6.12
N LYS A 320 14.34 25.00 5.60
CA LYS A 320 13.19 25.74 6.13
C LYS A 320 11.88 25.27 5.56
N ARG A 321 11.85 24.98 4.25
CA ARG A 321 10.67 24.50 3.53
C ARG A 321 11.09 23.57 2.41
N CYS A 322 10.27 22.57 2.15
CA CYS A 322 10.42 21.66 1.00
C CYS A 322 9.07 21.47 0.32
N GLU A 323 9.05 21.65 -0.98
CA GLU A 323 7.87 21.50 -1.81
C GLU A 323 8.14 20.39 -2.82
N LEU A 324 7.34 19.32 -2.73
CA LEU A 324 7.47 18.11 -3.54
C LEU A 324 6.27 18.02 -4.48
N TYR A 325 6.53 17.72 -5.74
CA TYR A 325 5.50 17.60 -6.75
C TYR A 325 5.69 16.36 -7.61
N ILE A 326 4.61 15.61 -7.85
CA ILE A 326 4.53 14.50 -8.80
C ILE A 326 3.53 14.91 -9.90
N PRO A 327 3.99 15.12 -11.15
CA PRO A 327 3.12 15.50 -12.26
C PRO A 327 2.42 14.26 -12.86
N ARG A 328 1.37 14.48 -13.64
CA ARG A 328 0.68 13.45 -14.43
C ARG A 328 1.62 12.64 -15.33
N SER A 329 2.72 13.25 -15.79
CA SER A 329 3.73 12.60 -16.62
C SER A 329 4.58 11.58 -15.88
N SER A 330 4.54 11.54 -14.55
CA SER A 330 5.22 10.51 -13.74
C SER A 330 4.59 9.15 -13.98
N ASP A 331 5.37 8.08 -13.72
CA ASP A 331 4.91 6.70 -13.87
C ASP A 331 4.09 6.19 -12.65
N VAL A 332 3.29 7.07 -12.05
CA VAL A 332 2.36 6.73 -10.98
C VAL A 332 0.95 6.66 -11.57
N ASN A 333 0.28 5.51 -11.40
CA ASN A 333 -1.06 5.33 -11.92
C ASN A 333 -2.10 6.09 -11.08
N TRP A 334 -3.18 6.48 -11.75
CA TRP A 334 -4.37 7.13 -11.14
C TRP A 334 -4.09 8.44 -10.41
N VAL A 335 -2.85 8.91 -10.43
CA VAL A 335 -2.47 10.22 -9.89
C VAL A 335 -2.41 11.23 -11.04
N GLU A 336 -3.28 12.22 -11.00
CA GLU A 336 -3.24 13.36 -11.94
C GLU A 336 -2.18 14.35 -11.48
N SER A 337 -2.14 14.65 -10.19
CA SER A 337 -1.09 15.44 -9.56
C SER A 337 -0.96 15.07 -8.09
N MET A 338 0.23 15.22 -7.53
CA MET A 338 0.47 15.20 -6.10
C MET A 338 1.34 16.38 -5.72
N GLN A 339 0.99 17.02 -4.63
CA GLN A 339 1.74 18.12 -4.04
C GLN A 339 1.92 17.84 -2.56
N CYS A 340 3.13 18.06 -2.05
CA CYS A 340 3.41 17.97 -0.63
C CYS A 340 4.27 19.17 -0.22
N MET A 341 3.78 19.95 0.73
CA MET A 341 4.49 21.09 1.31
C MET A 341 4.86 20.77 2.74
N GLN A 342 6.14 20.88 3.03
CA GLN A 342 6.71 20.71 4.36
C GLN A 342 7.35 21.99 4.86
N GLU A 343 7.05 22.36 6.08
CA GLU A 343 7.70 23.50 6.72
C GLU A 343 8.32 23.10 8.06
N PHE A 344 9.56 23.54 8.25
CA PHE A 344 10.37 23.26 9.42
C PHE A 344 10.46 24.54 10.26
N SER A 345 10.19 24.41 11.55
CA SER A 345 10.26 25.52 12.52
C SER A 345 11.42 25.32 13.48
N LYS A 346 12.09 26.42 13.80
CA LYS A 346 13.19 26.42 14.75
C LYS A 346 12.63 26.19 16.15
N GLN A 347 13.13 25.17 16.83
CA GLN A 347 12.77 24.87 18.21
C GLN A 347 13.65 25.65 19.20
N GLU A 348 13.29 25.64 20.48
CA GLU A 348 14.04 26.31 21.53
C GLU A 348 15.49 25.85 21.65
N ASN A 349 15.77 24.58 21.34
CA ASN A 349 17.12 24.00 21.30
C ASN A 349 17.93 24.44 20.05
N GLY A 350 17.35 25.24 19.17
CA GLY A 350 17.97 25.75 17.94
C GLY A 350 17.84 24.82 16.72
N GLU A 351 17.21 23.65 16.85
CA GLU A 351 17.02 22.71 15.75
C GLU A 351 15.80 23.06 14.89
N TRP A 352 15.89 22.71 13.60
CA TRP A 352 14.79 22.86 12.66
C TRP A 352 14.04 21.55 12.52
N LEU A 353 12.81 21.47 13.03
CA LEU A 353 11.98 20.27 13.00
C LEU A 353 10.73 20.47 12.15
N LEU A 354 10.27 19.40 11.53
CA LEU A 354 9.06 19.39 10.72
C LEU A 354 7.83 19.65 11.58
N THR A 355 7.16 20.78 11.35
CA THR A 355 5.95 21.20 12.07
C THR A 355 4.69 21.13 11.20
N ILE A 356 4.83 21.33 9.90
CA ILE A 356 3.73 21.33 8.92
C ILE A 356 4.06 20.33 7.82
N ASP A 357 3.12 19.43 7.51
CA ASP A 357 3.21 18.50 6.38
C ASP A 357 1.81 18.39 5.73
N ASP A 358 1.61 19.12 4.64
CA ASP A 358 0.38 19.17 3.88
C ASP A 358 0.54 18.47 2.53
N MET A 359 -0.33 17.51 2.24
CA MET A 359 -0.32 16.72 1.01
C MET A 359 -1.69 16.79 0.33
N ILE A 360 -1.67 17.00 -0.97
CA ILE A 360 -2.86 16.98 -1.83
C ILE A 360 -2.58 16.04 -2.98
N VAL A 361 -3.49 15.09 -3.21
CA VAL A 361 -3.36 14.12 -4.31
C VAL A 361 -4.65 14.13 -5.12
N GLU A 362 -4.57 14.58 -6.35
CA GLU A 362 -5.66 14.49 -7.30
C GLU A 362 -5.64 13.10 -7.97
N LEU A 363 -6.77 12.40 -7.88
CA LEU A 363 -6.93 11.04 -8.38
C LEU A 363 -7.83 11.02 -9.62
N MET A 364 -7.40 10.28 -10.63
CA MET A 364 -8.16 10.05 -11.86
C MET A 364 -8.04 8.58 -12.26
N LEU A 365 -9.10 7.79 -12.06
CA LEU A 365 -9.12 6.37 -12.43
C LEU A 365 -9.27 6.20 -13.94
N THR A 366 -10.24 6.87 -14.55
CA THR A 366 -10.50 6.93 -15.99
C THR A 366 -11.17 8.25 -16.32
N ASP A 367 -11.18 8.62 -17.59
CA ASP A 367 -11.88 9.83 -18.06
C ASP A 367 -13.42 9.76 -17.88
N PHE A 368 -13.97 8.57 -17.65
CA PHE A 368 -15.41 8.34 -17.46
C PHE A 368 -15.85 8.34 -15.98
N ILE A 369 -14.89 8.20 -15.06
CA ILE A 369 -15.16 8.16 -13.61
C ILE A 369 -14.82 9.53 -13.03
N GLN A 370 -15.74 10.05 -12.19
CA GLN A 370 -15.51 11.33 -11.51
C GLN A 370 -14.17 11.31 -10.77
N LYS A 371 -13.39 12.36 -10.94
CA LYS A 371 -12.11 12.54 -10.27
C LYS A 371 -12.29 12.63 -8.77
N GLY A 372 -11.28 12.21 -8.04
CA GLY A 372 -11.18 12.34 -6.60
C GLY A 372 -10.03 13.24 -6.18
N VAL A 373 -10.08 13.74 -4.96
CA VAL A 373 -8.94 14.41 -4.31
C VAL A 373 -8.82 13.91 -2.87
N VAL A 374 -7.60 13.56 -2.49
CA VAL A 374 -7.23 13.27 -1.11
C VAL A 374 -6.42 14.43 -0.58
N THR A 375 -6.82 14.95 0.57
CA THR A 375 -6.09 15.98 1.31
C THR A 375 -5.61 15.39 2.62
N ARG A 376 -4.36 15.59 2.98
CA ARG A 376 -3.80 15.27 4.28
C ARG A 376 -3.09 16.49 4.83
N THR A 377 -3.50 16.92 5.99
CA THR A 377 -2.82 17.99 6.72
C THR A 377 -2.33 17.47 8.06
N THR A 378 -1.05 17.67 8.35
CA THR A 378 -0.41 17.22 9.59
C THR A 378 0.25 18.40 10.28
N ARG A 379 0.04 18.50 11.59
CA ARG A 379 0.68 19.49 12.46
C ARG A 379 1.38 18.77 13.60
N LYS A 380 2.66 19.08 13.82
CA LYS A 380 3.47 18.47 14.89
C LYS A 380 3.86 19.55 15.89
N THR A 381 3.60 19.28 17.15
CA THR A 381 3.79 20.22 18.27
C THR A 381 4.39 19.50 19.48
N ASP A 382 4.72 20.25 20.51
CA ASP A 382 5.15 19.76 21.82
C ASP A 382 6.37 18.84 21.77
N PHE A 383 7.38 19.24 21.00
CA PHE A 383 8.63 18.50 20.90
C PHE A 383 9.37 18.54 22.25
N SER A 384 9.82 17.38 22.72
CA SER A 384 10.71 17.23 23.87
C SER A 384 11.74 16.13 23.58
N PHE A 385 12.94 16.36 24.07
CA PHE A 385 14.10 15.45 23.97
C PHE A 385 14.52 14.90 25.34
N ASP A 386 13.72 15.16 26.37
CA ASP A 386 13.95 14.68 27.72
C ASP A 386 13.90 13.16 27.79
N PRO A 387 14.70 12.54 28.68
CA PRO A 387 14.66 11.11 28.92
C PRO A 387 13.25 10.64 29.28
N LEU A 388 12.76 9.63 28.59
CA LEU A 388 11.45 9.04 28.84
C LEU A 388 11.55 7.85 29.76
N PRO A 389 10.67 7.71 30.76
CA PRO A 389 10.73 6.58 31.70
C PRO A 389 10.45 5.26 30.97
N ASP A 390 11.12 4.19 31.38
CA ASP A 390 10.99 2.84 30.81
C ASP A 390 9.55 2.32 30.81
N SER A 391 8.74 2.77 31.79
CA SER A 391 7.33 2.43 31.86
C SER A 391 6.54 2.78 30.60
N ARG A 392 6.94 3.84 29.89
CA ARG A 392 6.33 4.29 28.63
C ARG A 392 6.57 3.29 27.48
N PHE A 393 7.61 2.44 27.59
CA PHE A 393 8.00 1.47 26.58
C PHE A 393 7.72 0.00 26.97
N LYS A 394 7.23 -0.26 28.18
CA LYS A 394 6.98 -1.62 28.71
C LYS A 394 5.93 -2.41 27.94
N LYS A 395 4.89 -1.74 27.41
CA LYS A 395 3.92 -2.42 26.54
C LYS A 395 4.54 -2.70 25.19
N LYS A 396 4.59 -3.96 24.80
CA LYS A 396 5.32 -4.42 23.60
C LYS A 396 4.68 -4.07 22.25
N ASN A 397 3.44 -3.53 22.23
CA ASN A 397 2.81 -3.10 20.99
C ASN A 397 3.29 -1.67 20.60
N PRO A 398 3.88 -1.47 19.42
CA PRO A 398 4.31 -0.14 18.98
C PRO A 398 3.15 0.84 18.78
N LEU A 399 1.95 0.34 18.46
CA LEU A 399 0.72 1.13 18.39
C LEU A 399 -0.13 0.88 19.64
N GLN A 400 -0.41 1.92 20.39
CA GLN A 400 -1.28 1.89 21.55
C GLN A 400 -2.50 2.80 21.30
N ILE A 401 -3.69 2.24 21.40
CA ILE A 401 -4.94 3.00 21.32
C ILE A 401 -5.42 3.25 22.75
N GLU A 402 -5.62 4.51 23.13
CA GLU A 402 -6.20 4.84 24.43
C GLU A 402 -7.68 4.46 24.48
N PRO A 403 -8.16 3.93 25.62
CA PRO A 403 -9.58 3.68 25.80
C PRO A 403 -10.40 4.96 25.58
N GLY A 404 -11.50 4.84 24.79
CA GLY A 404 -12.36 6.00 24.48
C GLY A 404 -11.74 7.00 23.49
N SER A 405 -10.70 6.62 22.77
CA SER A 405 -10.11 7.49 21.72
C SER A 405 -11.06 7.78 20.56
N ASP A 406 -12.00 6.89 20.29
CA ASP A 406 -13.07 7.00 19.27
C ASP A 406 -14.31 7.78 19.74
N SER A 407 -14.39 8.10 21.01
CA SER A 407 -15.54 8.75 21.66
C SER A 407 -15.15 10.02 22.47
N ARG A 408 -14.09 10.71 22.03
CA ARG A 408 -13.64 11.95 22.66
C ARG A 408 -14.68 13.07 22.58
N SER A 409 -14.76 13.88 23.64
CA SER A 409 -15.65 15.03 23.72
C SER A 409 -15.28 16.11 22.70
N GLU A 410 -16.23 16.99 22.35
CA GLU A 410 -15.93 18.13 21.48
C GLU A 410 -14.93 19.11 22.12
N ALA A 411 -14.87 19.20 23.44
CA ALA A 411 -13.86 19.99 24.14
C ALA A 411 -12.43 19.47 23.87
N PHE A 412 -12.25 18.14 23.83
CA PHE A 412 -10.97 17.54 23.44
C PHE A 412 -10.57 17.97 22.02
N TRP A 413 -11.51 17.96 21.08
CA TRP A 413 -11.25 18.35 19.69
C TRP A 413 -10.97 19.84 19.55
N GLN A 414 -11.66 20.70 20.30
CA GLN A 414 -11.39 22.15 20.35
C GLN A 414 -9.96 22.43 20.83
N GLU A 415 -9.46 21.69 21.82
CA GLU A 415 -8.10 21.84 22.33
C GLU A 415 -7.03 21.34 21.34
N HIS A 416 -7.29 20.25 20.64
CA HIS A 416 -6.25 19.56 19.84
C HIS A 416 -6.36 19.81 18.33
N ARG A 417 -7.49 20.35 17.84
CA ARG A 417 -7.68 20.64 16.42
C ARG A 417 -6.79 21.80 15.99
N GLN A 418 -5.87 21.55 15.07
CA GLN A 418 -4.93 22.52 14.54
C GLN A 418 -5.35 23.08 13.17
N VAL A 419 -6.33 22.47 12.51
CA VAL A 419 -6.84 22.88 11.20
C VAL A 419 -8.36 22.86 11.24
N GLU A 420 -8.97 24.01 11.01
CA GLU A 420 -10.42 24.15 11.02
C GLU A 420 -11.08 23.35 9.88
N PHE A 421 -12.33 22.99 10.09
CA PHE A 421 -13.16 22.40 9.05
C PHE A 421 -13.65 23.47 8.08
N THR A 422 -13.78 23.08 6.82
CA THR A 422 -14.56 23.84 5.85
C THR A 422 -16.05 23.77 6.22
N LYS A 423 -16.86 24.64 5.60
CA LYS A 423 -18.31 24.62 5.81
C LYS A 423 -18.93 23.26 5.51
N SER A 424 -18.49 22.63 4.42
CA SER A 424 -18.99 21.33 3.98
C SER A 424 -18.49 20.19 4.86
N GLU A 425 -17.23 20.25 5.33
CA GLU A 425 -16.69 19.29 6.29
C GLU A 425 -17.45 19.35 7.63
N ALA A 426 -17.77 20.53 8.11
CA ALA A 426 -18.56 20.71 9.34
C ALA A 426 -20.01 20.20 9.19
N GLY A 427 -20.60 20.30 7.99
CA GLY A 427 -21.93 19.82 7.68
C GLY A 427 -22.04 18.31 7.38
N MET A 428 -20.97 17.55 7.49
CA MET A 428 -20.88 16.14 7.03
C MET A 428 -21.90 15.20 7.68
N SER A 429 -22.22 15.39 8.96
CA SER A 429 -23.23 14.55 9.65
C SER A 429 -24.64 14.69 9.06
N GLY A 430 -25.05 15.92 8.73
CA GLY A 430 -26.32 16.19 8.05
C GLY A 430 -26.35 15.61 6.64
N PHE A 431 -25.24 15.74 5.91
CA PHE A 431 -25.07 15.17 4.59
C PHE A 431 -25.26 13.64 4.59
N LEU A 432 -24.66 12.93 5.55
CA LEU A 432 -24.82 11.48 5.69
C LEU A 432 -26.27 11.07 5.95
N THR A 433 -26.96 11.77 6.84
CA THR A 433 -28.38 11.49 7.14
C THR A 433 -29.24 11.57 5.88
N HIS A 434 -28.99 12.54 5.02
CA HIS A 434 -29.69 12.67 3.74
C HIS A 434 -29.31 11.57 2.75
N LEU A 435 -28.02 11.15 2.70
CA LEU A 435 -27.58 10.05 1.84
C LEU A 435 -28.24 8.72 2.23
N GLU A 436 -28.36 8.41 3.51
CA GLU A 436 -28.99 7.18 3.99
C GLU A 436 -30.47 7.09 3.61
N GLN A 437 -31.15 8.24 3.46
CA GLN A 437 -32.57 8.31 3.06
C GLN A 437 -32.76 8.10 1.55
N LEU A 438 -31.70 8.12 0.73
CA LEU A 438 -31.82 7.92 -0.71
C LEU A 438 -32.30 6.50 -1.04
N LYS A 439 -33.39 6.39 -1.82
CA LYS A 439 -33.90 5.11 -2.34
C LYS A 439 -32.80 4.41 -3.15
N GLY A 440 -32.42 3.18 -2.74
CA GLY A 440 -31.43 2.38 -3.45
C GLY A 440 -29.99 2.58 -2.97
N PHE A 441 -29.66 3.64 -2.24
CA PHE A 441 -28.29 3.91 -1.77
C PHE A 441 -27.75 2.77 -0.90
N LYS A 442 -28.59 2.20 -0.02
CA LYS A 442 -28.24 1.03 0.79
C LYS A 442 -27.78 -0.18 -0.04
N TYR A 443 -28.35 -0.40 -1.24
CA TYR A 443 -27.93 -1.50 -2.11
C TYR A 443 -26.58 -1.22 -2.79
N VAL A 444 -26.29 0.04 -3.10
CA VAL A 444 -24.98 0.45 -3.62
C VAL A 444 -23.90 0.22 -2.58
N ILE A 445 -24.11 0.66 -1.33
CA ILE A 445 -23.19 0.43 -0.21
C ILE A 445 -23.03 -1.07 0.05
N PHE A 446 -24.12 -1.84 0.07
CA PHE A 446 -24.08 -3.29 0.21
C PHE A 446 -23.23 -3.96 -0.87
N GLY A 447 -23.44 -3.59 -2.14
CA GLY A 447 -22.65 -4.12 -3.26
C GLY A 447 -21.15 -3.75 -3.18
N LEU A 448 -20.82 -2.50 -2.82
CA LEU A 448 -19.45 -2.05 -2.64
C LEU A 448 -18.77 -2.78 -1.47
N LYS A 449 -19.46 -2.94 -0.33
CA LYS A 449 -18.95 -3.74 0.80
C LYS A 449 -18.68 -5.18 0.38
N ALA A 450 -19.62 -5.80 -0.32
CA ALA A 450 -19.49 -7.17 -0.81
C ALA A 450 -18.28 -7.33 -1.75
N LEU A 451 -18.04 -6.35 -2.62
CA LEU A 451 -16.89 -6.33 -3.52
C LEU A 451 -15.54 -6.17 -2.77
N ILE A 452 -15.49 -5.26 -1.80
CA ILE A 452 -14.25 -4.95 -1.05
C ILE A 452 -13.91 -6.08 -0.09
N GLU A 453 -14.89 -6.56 0.67
CA GLU A 453 -14.68 -7.58 1.71
C GLU A 453 -14.77 -9.01 1.19
N ASN A 454 -15.38 -9.20 0.02
CA ASN A 454 -15.67 -10.52 -0.55
C ASN A 454 -16.65 -11.36 0.31
N TYR A 455 -17.47 -10.70 1.11
CA TYR A 455 -18.50 -11.28 1.98
C TYR A 455 -19.77 -10.44 1.96
N LEU A 456 -20.91 -11.09 2.21
CA LEU A 456 -22.22 -10.47 2.39
C LEU A 456 -22.52 -10.38 3.88
N GLU A 457 -22.54 -9.19 4.42
CA GLU A 457 -22.97 -8.95 5.81
C GLU A 457 -24.48 -9.16 5.93
N THR A 458 -24.91 -9.90 6.98
CA THR A 458 -26.35 -10.13 7.24
C THR A 458 -26.94 -9.12 8.22
N GLY A 459 -26.12 -8.22 8.77
CA GLY A 459 -26.51 -7.20 9.72
C GLY A 459 -26.77 -5.83 9.11
N THR A 460 -27.16 -4.90 9.98
CA THR A 460 -27.33 -3.47 9.69
C THR A 460 -26.47 -2.63 10.66
N ARG A 461 -26.48 -1.31 10.50
CA ARG A 461 -25.77 -0.39 11.39
C ARG A 461 -26.28 -0.51 12.84
N GLU A 462 -27.59 -0.62 13.01
CA GLU A 462 -28.22 -0.73 14.34
C GLU A 462 -28.08 -2.12 14.95
N LYS A 463 -28.03 -3.16 14.09
CA LYS A 463 -27.88 -4.57 14.49
C LYS A 463 -26.68 -5.16 13.75
N PRO A 464 -25.45 -5.00 14.26
CA PRO A 464 -24.24 -5.48 13.60
C PRO A 464 -24.31 -6.96 13.25
N SER A 465 -23.71 -7.32 12.11
CA SER A 465 -23.73 -8.68 11.59
C SER A 465 -23.14 -9.67 12.60
N LYS A 466 -23.89 -10.73 12.89
CA LYS A 466 -23.45 -11.87 13.71
C LYS A 466 -22.92 -13.03 12.85
N PHE A 467 -23.26 -13.03 11.57
CA PHE A 467 -22.87 -14.04 10.59
C PHE A 467 -22.75 -13.41 9.21
N ASP A 468 -21.64 -13.67 8.51
CA ASP A 468 -21.37 -13.17 7.16
C ASP A 468 -21.27 -14.32 6.17
N VAL A 469 -21.92 -14.17 5.01
CA VAL A 469 -21.94 -15.18 3.93
C VAL A 469 -20.79 -14.91 2.94
N GLY A 470 -20.01 -15.93 2.65
CA GLY A 470 -18.87 -15.81 1.74
C GLY A 470 -17.80 -16.89 1.96
N PRO A 471 -16.64 -16.78 1.28
CA PRO A 471 -16.22 -15.75 0.29
C PRO A 471 -16.99 -15.86 -1.03
N ILE A 472 -17.43 -14.71 -1.59
CA ILE A 472 -18.29 -14.67 -2.78
C ILE A 472 -17.59 -15.25 -4.01
N ASN A 473 -16.30 -14.98 -4.17
CA ASN A 473 -15.50 -15.42 -5.30
C ASN A 473 -15.27 -16.94 -5.34
N THR A 474 -15.82 -17.68 -4.37
CA THR A 474 -15.76 -19.15 -4.30
C THR A 474 -17.10 -19.82 -4.51
N PHE A 475 -18.17 -19.05 -4.75
CA PHE A 475 -19.51 -19.61 -4.91
C PHE A 475 -19.65 -20.51 -6.11
N ILE A 476 -18.92 -20.21 -7.17
CA ILE A 476 -18.89 -21.00 -8.40
C ILE A 476 -17.43 -21.22 -8.78
N SER A 477 -17.07 -22.46 -8.99
CA SER A 477 -15.75 -22.90 -9.46
C SER A 477 -15.90 -24.12 -10.37
N GLN A 478 -14.78 -24.59 -10.93
CA GLN A 478 -14.77 -25.82 -11.69
C GLN A 478 -13.50 -26.63 -11.43
N ASN A 479 -13.61 -27.93 -11.52
CA ASN A 479 -12.49 -28.85 -11.61
C ASN A 479 -12.86 -30.07 -12.44
N PHE A 480 -11.86 -30.86 -12.81
CA PHE A 480 -12.05 -32.02 -13.67
C PHE A 480 -13.03 -33.04 -13.09
N TYR A 481 -12.92 -33.34 -11.80
CA TYR A 481 -13.74 -34.33 -11.13
C TYR A 481 -15.19 -33.85 -10.93
N ASP A 482 -15.39 -32.68 -10.36
CA ASP A 482 -16.73 -32.15 -10.03
C ASP A 482 -17.49 -31.61 -11.25
N GLY A 483 -16.81 -31.24 -12.32
CA GLY A 483 -17.40 -30.37 -13.33
C GLY A 483 -17.61 -28.96 -12.80
N LEU A 484 -18.82 -28.43 -12.86
CA LEU A 484 -19.17 -27.20 -12.11
C LEU A 484 -19.33 -27.54 -10.64
N ARG A 485 -18.84 -26.65 -9.80
CA ARG A 485 -18.90 -26.75 -8.35
C ARG A 485 -19.56 -25.53 -7.77
N PHE A 486 -20.62 -25.74 -7.02
CA PHE A 486 -21.32 -24.70 -6.26
C PHE A 486 -20.94 -24.79 -4.80
N ARG A 487 -20.59 -23.68 -4.20
CA ARG A 487 -20.19 -23.60 -2.79
C ARG A 487 -20.92 -22.45 -2.09
N VAL A 488 -21.44 -22.71 -0.92
CA VAL A 488 -22.00 -21.71 -0.01
C VAL A 488 -21.28 -21.84 1.32
N GLY A 489 -20.76 -20.73 1.80
CA GLY A 489 -20.02 -20.68 3.07
C GLY A 489 -20.29 -19.41 3.84
N GLY A 490 -19.72 -19.32 5.02
CA GLY A 490 -19.78 -18.14 5.87
C GLY A 490 -19.00 -18.29 7.15
N GLN A 491 -19.06 -17.25 7.96
CA GLN A 491 -18.39 -17.19 9.26
C GLN A 491 -19.16 -16.34 10.24
N THR A 492 -19.07 -16.67 11.52
CA THR A 492 -19.55 -15.83 12.61
C THR A 492 -18.60 -14.68 12.86
N THR A 493 -19.09 -13.62 13.48
CA THR A 493 -18.31 -12.43 13.84
C THR A 493 -18.22 -12.29 15.36
N ALA A 494 -17.36 -11.40 15.84
CA ALA A 494 -17.24 -11.07 17.26
C ALA A 494 -18.54 -10.50 17.86
N ASN A 495 -19.46 -9.98 17.04
CA ASN A 495 -20.77 -9.53 17.49
C ASN A 495 -21.70 -10.68 17.96
N LEU A 496 -21.43 -11.92 17.53
CA LEU A 496 -22.09 -13.10 18.07
C LEU A 496 -21.44 -13.51 19.39
N ASN A 497 -20.12 -13.67 19.38
CA ASN A 497 -19.33 -14.01 20.55
C ASN A 497 -17.86 -13.59 20.32
N PRO A 498 -17.23 -12.77 21.20
CA PRO A 498 -15.87 -12.29 21.01
C PRO A 498 -14.78 -13.35 21.22
N HIS A 499 -15.14 -14.53 21.74
CA HIS A 499 -14.21 -15.64 21.99
C HIS A 499 -14.46 -16.84 21.08
N LEU A 500 -15.69 -17.07 20.62
CA LEU A 500 -16.04 -18.28 19.89
C LEU A 500 -16.45 -17.93 18.45
N PHE A 501 -15.74 -18.49 17.48
CA PHE A 501 -15.96 -18.25 16.08
C PHE A 501 -16.20 -19.57 15.35
N ALA A 502 -17.16 -19.61 14.46
CA ALA A 502 -17.44 -20.70 13.55
C ALA A 502 -17.28 -20.23 12.11
N LYS A 503 -16.61 -21.03 11.28
CA LYS A 503 -16.43 -20.78 9.86
C LYS A 503 -16.62 -22.08 9.09
N GLY A 504 -17.24 -22.03 7.93
CA GLY A 504 -17.38 -23.24 7.14
C GLY A 504 -18.05 -23.02 5.80
N TYR A 505 -18.16 -24.12 5.05
CA TYR A 505 -18.89 -24.16 3.79
C TYR A 505 -19.45 -25.53 3.51
N MET A 506 -20.46 -25.57 2.63
CA MET A 506 -20.92 -26.74 1.91
C MET A 506 -20.70 -26.55 0.43
N ALA A 507 -20.35 -27.59 -0.30
CA ALA A 507 -20.17 -27.55 -1.74
C ALA A 507 -20.72 -28.81 -2.42
N TYR A 508 -21.08 -28.66 -3.70
CA TYR A 508 -21.68 -29.70 -4.50
C TYR A 508 -21.06 -29.68 -5.90
N GLY A 509 -20.57 -30.85 -6.34
CA GLY A 509 -20.06 -31.07 -7.71
C GLY A 509 -21.13 -31.66 -8.61
N THR A 510 -21.27 -31.11 -9.82
CA THR A 510 -22.36 -31.49 -10.74
C THR A 510 -22.13 -32.79 -11.52
N ARG A 511 -20.88 -33.21 -11.71
CA ARG A 511 -20.55 -34.37 -12.52
C ARG A 511 -20.74 -35.71 -11.77
N HIS A 512 -20.19 -35.79 -10.56
CA HIS A 512 -20.25 -37.01 -9.72
C HIS A 512 -21.28 -36.88 -8.59
N HIS A 513 -21.99 -35.75 -8.49
CA HIS A 513 -23.00 -35.48 -7.48
C HIS A 513 -22.49 -35.55 -6.04
N GLU A 514 -21.16 -35.32 -5.87
CA GLU A 514 -20.48 -35.39 -4.58
C GLU A 514 -20.74 -34.14 -3.73
N LYS A 515 -20.85 -34.36 -2.42
CA LYS A 515 -21.08 -33.33 -1.43
C LYS A 515 -19.84 -33.16 -0.56
N TYR A 516 -19.45 -31.92 -0.34
CA TYR A 516 -18.28 -31.52 0.42
C TYR A 516 -18.64 -30.59 1.53
N TYR A 517 -17.82 -30.56 2.57
CA TYR A 517 -17.96 -29.60 3.65
C TYR A 517 -16.62 -29.24 4.25
N ASN A 518 -16.56 -28.07 4.90
CA ASN A 518 -15.57 -27.66 5.86
C ASN A 518 -16.28 -27.01 7.04
N ALA A 519 -15.95 -27.40 8.25
CA ALA A 519 -16.40 -26.80 9.48
C ALA A 519 -15.19 -26.52 10.36
N GLU A 520 -15.03 -25.28 10.78
CA GLU A 520 -13.95 -24.80 11.65
C GLU A 520 -14.54 -24.07 12.83
N LEU A 521 -14.12 -24.42 14.04
CA LEU A 521 -14.46 -23.77 15.27
C LEU A 521 -13.19 -23.23 15.92
N THR A 522 -13.14 -21.94 16.17
CA THR A 522 -12.01 -21.26 16.79
C THR A 522 -12.42 -20.68 18.14
N TYR A 523 -11.71 -21.05 19.20
CA TYR A 523 -11.80 -20.42 20.51
C TYR A 523 -10.61 -19.48 20.71
N ALA A 524 -10.88 -18.17 20.74
CA ALA A 524 -9.89 -17.13 21.01
C ALA A 524 -9.82 -16.87 22.52
N ILE A 525 -8.67 -17.12 23.13
CA ILE A 525 -8.48 -16.94 24.58
C ILE A 525 -8.60 -15.46 24.96
N ALA A 526 -8.10 -14.55 24.11
CA ALA A 526 -8.31 -13.11 24.24
C ALA A 526 -9.54 -12.66 23.43
N PRO A 527 -10.41 -11.77 23.99
CA PRO A 527 -11.57 -11.28 23.27
C PRO A 527 -11.17 -10.50 22.00
N LYS A 528 -11.98 -10.63 20.96
CA LYS A 528 -11.75 -10.03 19.64
C LYS A 528 -12.81 -8.97 19.33
N GLN A 529 -12.44 -8.00 18.48
CA GLN A 529 -13.37 -7.00 17.97
C GLN A 529 -14.08 -7.46 16.68
N TYR A 530 -13.37 -8.17 15.81
CA TYR A 530 -13.89 -8.62 14.51
C TYR A 530 -13.67 -10.11 14.27
N LEU A 531 -12.41 -10.60 14.33
CA LEU A 531 -12.01 -11.93 13.89
C LEU A 531 -11.00 -12.59 14.84
N PRO A 532 -10.91 -13.92 14.84
CA PRO A 532 -9.97 -14.64 15.69
C PRO A 532 -8.48 -14.35 15.36
N GLN A 533 -8.16 -13.92 14.14
CA GLN A 533 -6.77 -13.64 13.72
C GLN A 533 -6.23 -12.29 14.20
N GLU A 534 -7.05 -11.45 14.85
CA GLU A 534 -6.58 -10.20 15.43
C GLU A 534 -5.55 -10.43 16.53
N PHE A 535 -4.61 -9.48 16.64
CA PHE A 535 -3.66 -9.49 17.75
C PHE A 535 -4.33 -9.09 19.08
N PRO A 536 -4.02 -9.75 20.18
CA PRO A 536 -3.08 -10.87 20.34
C PRO A 536 -3.67 -12.20 19.84
N VAL A 537 -2.95 -12.90 18.94
CA VAL A 537 -3.36 -14.24 18.51
C VAL A 537 -3.03 -15.22 19.62
N ASN A 538 -4.05 -15.90 20.12
CA ASN A 538 -3.95 -16.97 21.11
C ASN A 538 -5.23 -17.82 20.96
N ASN A 539 -5.17 -18.77 20.03
CA ASN A 539 -6.35 -19.45 19.51
C ASN A 539 -6.20 -20.97 19.57
N ILE A 540 -7.28 -21.64 19.96
CA ILE A 540 -7.47 -23.08 19.79
C ILE A 540 -8.44 -23.27 18.64
N ILE A 541 -8.08 -24.10 17.65
CA ILE A 541 -8.83 -24.28 16.41
C ILE A 541 -9.12 -25.77 16.24
N PHE A 542 -10.40 -26.11 16.10
CA PHE A 542 -10.83 -27.44 15.66
C PHE A 542 -11.42 -27.33 14.27
N SER A 543 -11.03 -28.23 13.35
CA SER A 543 -11.63 -28.27 12.01
C SER A 543 -11.88 -29.70 11.54
N SER A 544 -12.98 -29.87 10.81
CA SER A 544 -13.35 -31.07 10.11
C SER A 544 -13.68 -30.74 8.67
N LYS A 545 -13.03 -31.45 7.73
CA LYS A 545 -13.15 -31.15 6.31
C LYS A 545 -13.25 -32.44 5.51
N ARG A 546 -14.20 -32.50 4.56
CA ARG A 546 -14.23 -33.48 3.47
C ARG A 546 -14.26 -32.72 2.17
N ASP A 547 -13.21 -32.86 1.36
CA ASP A 547 -13.10 -32.09 0.12
C ASP A 547 -12.13 -32.75 -0.88
N VAL A 548 -12.30 -32.42 -2.15
CA VAL A 548 -11.44 -32.84 -3.25
C VAL A 548 -10.42 -31.76 -3.57
N ALA A 549 -9.17 -32.16 -3.78
CA ALA A 549 -8.10 -31.24 -4.16
C ALA A 549 -6.99 -31.93 -4.95
N LEU A 550 -6.22 -31.15 -5.69
CA LEU A 550 -4.96 -31.59 -6.25
C LEU A 550 -3.91 -31.71 -5.14
N PRO A 551 -2.96 -32.63 -5.22
CA PRO A 551 -1.83 -32.68 -4.29
C PRO A 551 -1.07 -31.36 -4.18
N SER A 552 -0.90 -30.64 -5.29
CA SER A 552 -0.27 -29.30 -5.31
C SER A 552 -1.09 -28.20 -4.65
N ASP A 553 -2.43 -28.32 -4.57
CA ASP A 553 -3.29 -27.30 -3.94
C ASP A 553 -3.08 -27.18 -2.42
N LYS A 554 -2.48 -28.20 -1.77
CA LYS A 554 -2.09 -28.14 -0.36
C LYS A 554 -1.14 -26.99 -0.04
N TYR A 555 -0.34 -26.58 -1.00
CA TYR A 555 0.69 -25.56 -0.87
C TYR A 555 0.25 -24.22 -1.46
N GLY A 556 -0.98 -24.15 -2.01
CA GLY A 556 -1.52 -22.93 -2.61
C GLY A 556 -1.88 -21.86 -1.58
N ILE A 557 -1.59 -20.61 -1.90
CA ILE A 557 -1.93 -19.45 -1.06
C ILE A 557 -3.38 -19.04 -1.28
N ASN A 558 -3.91 -19.29 -2.48
CA ASN A 558 -5.29 -18.97 -2.84
C ASN A 558 -6.21 -20.16 -2.56
N ASP A 559 -7.46 -19.86 -2.21
CA ASP A 559 -8.48 -20.87 -2.13
C ASP A 559 -8.64 -21.53 -3.52
N LYS A 560 -8.59 -22.85 -3.58
CA LYS A 560 -8.71 -23.64 -4.82
C LYS A 560 -10.05 -23.41 -5.54
N ASP A 561 -11.09 -23.05 -4.79
CA ASP A 561 -12.44 -22.75 -5.29
C ASP A 561 -12.59 -21.28 -5.74
N ASN A 562 -11.53 -20.44 -5.68
CA ASN A 562 -11.54 -19.14 -6.31
C ASN A 562 -11.82 -19.29 -7.80
N VAL A 563 -12.86 -18.63 -8.30
CA VAL A 563 -13.32 -18.75 -9.69
C VAL A 563 -12.19 -18.61 -10.71
N PHE A 564 -11.30 -17.65 -10.51
CA PHE A 564 -10.17 -17.44 -11.45
C PHE A 564 -9.07 -18.52 -11.32
N ALA A 565 -8.77 -19.01 -10.11
CA ALA A 565 -7.78 -20.05 -9.88
C ALA A 565 -8.29 -21.44 -10.28
N SER A 566 -9.59 -21.61 -10.41
CA SER A 566 -10.21 -22.88 -10.82
C SER A 566 -9.98 -23.22 -12.31
N PHE A 567 -9.70 -22.20 -13.16
CA PHE A 567 -9.33 -22.44 -14.56
C PHE A 567 -7.88 -22.92 -14.67
N LYS A 568 -7.71 -24.18 -15.04
CA LYS A 568 -6.41 -24.84 -15.15
C LYS A 568 -5.91 -24.84 -16.60
N VAL A 569 -4.57 -24.80 -16.74
CA VAL A 569 -3.88 -24.78 -18.06
C VAL A 569 -4.04 -26.09 -18.81
N HIS A 570 -4.13 -27.19 -18.07
CA HIS A 570 -4.30 -28.56 -18.59
C HIS A 570 -5.44 -29.25 -17.86
N GLU A 571 -6.00 -30.27 -18.51
CA GLU A 571 -6.91 -31.18 -17.85
C GLU A 571 -6.15 -32.03 -16.83
N ILE A 572 -6.62 -32.07 -15.59
CA ILE A 572 -5.93 -32.71 -14.47
C ILE A 572 -6.89 -33.68 -13.81
N ASP A 573 -6.63 -34.97 -14.02
CA ASP A 573 -7.46 -36.06 -13.52
C ASP A 573 -6.95 -36.72 -12.22
N LYS A 574 -5.68 -36.43 -11.81
CA LYS A 574 -5.05 -36.98 -10.62
C LYS A 574 -5.32 -36.12 -9.40
N MET A 575 -6.31 -36.51 -8.60
CA MET A 575 -6.75 -35.78 -7.41
C MET A 575 -6.91 -36.72 -6.21
N PHE A 576 -7.08 -36.15 -5.03
CA PHE A 576 -7.48 -36.89 -3.83
C PHE A 576 -8.77 -36.32 -3.24
N LEU A 577 -9.59 -37.20 -2.71
CA LEU A 577 -10.60 -36.83 -1.73
C LEU A 577 -9.95 -36.88 -0.35
N TYR A 578 -9.92 -35.74 0.31
CA TYR A 578 -9.36 -35.57 1.65
C TYR A 578 -10.48 -35.59 2.69
N ASN A 579 -10.30 -36.40 3.74
CA ASN A 579 -11.12 -36.33 4.94
C ASN A 579 -10.20 -36.05 6.13
N THR A 580 -10.25 -34.83 6.64
CA THR A 580 -9.29 -34.26 7.59
C THR A 580 -9.98 -33.86 8.85
N GLN A 581 -9.43 -34.26 10.02
CA GLN A 581 -9.74 -33.67 11.33
C GLN A 581 -8.46 -33.07 11.89
N ARG A 582 -8.55 -31.85 12.41
CA ARG A 582 -7.40 -31.10 12.90
C ARG A 582 -7.74 -30.35 14.18
N LEU A 583 -6.86 -30.45 15.15
CA LEU A 583 -6.83 -29.62 16.34
C LEU A 583 -5.54 -28.79 16.31
N ALA A 584 -5.63 -27.48 16.42
CA ALA A 584 -4.46 -26.61 16.33
C ALA A 584 -4.45 -25.57 17.45
N TYR A 585 -3.28 -25.11 17.78
CA TYR A 585 -3.02 -23.99 18.67
C TYR A 585 -2.11 -22.98 17.98
N GLU A 586 -2.49 -21.71 18.01
CA GLU A 586 -1.72 -20.60 17.44
C GLU A 586 -1.50 -19.52 18.49
N PHE A 587 -0.26 -19.07 18.59
CA PHE A 587 0.16 -18.05 19.53
C PHE A 587 1.08 -17.04 18.86
N GLU A 588 0.82 -15.74 19.05
CA GLU A 588 1.65 -14.65 18.52
C GLU A 588 2.09 -13.72 19.65
N THR A 589 3.40 -13.45 19.70
CA THR A 589 3.97 -12.51 20.63
C THR A 589 3.98 -11.09 20.07
N SER A 590 4.04 -10.10 20.94
CA SER A 590 4.24 -8.70 20.56
C SER A 590 5.65 -8.39 19.99
N THR A 591 6.58 -9.35 20.06
CA THR A 591 7.91 -9.28 19.47
C THR A 591 7.96 -9.96 18.11
N HIS A 592 6.79 -10.13 17.46
CA HIS A 592 6.63 -10.69 16.11
C HIS A 592 7.05 -12.15 15.93
N TRP A 593 7.11 -12.92 17.02
CA TRP A 593 7.20 -14.37 16.96
C TRP A 593 5.80 -14.97 16.88
N ARG A 594 5.61 -15.90 15.95
CA ARG A 594 4.39 -16.72 15.87
C ARG A 594 4.77 -18.17 16.04
N PHE A 595 4.08 -18.82 16.95
CA PHE A 595 4.18 -20.25 17.23
C PHE A 595 2.89 -20.93 16.81
N SER A 596 3.00 -22.09 16.19
CA SER A 596 1.86 -22.94 15.85
C SER A 596 2.16 -24.38 16.18
N GLY A 597 1.15 -25.10 16.59
CA GLY A 597 1.20 -26.54 16.77
C GLY A 597 -0.14 -27.15 16.36
N ASP A 598 -0.13 -28.25 15.64
CA ASP A 598 -1.35 -28.97 15.33
C ASP A 598 -1.20 -30.49 15.45
N LEU A 599 -2.33 -31.13 15.66
CA LEU A 599 -2.52 -32.57 15.52
C LEU A 599 -3.59 -32.78 14.46
N LYS A 600 -3.22 -33.46 13.36
CA LYS A 600 -4.08 -33.73 12.23
C LYS A 600 -4.14 -35.22 11.91
N THR A 601 -5.34 -35.76 11.74
CA THR A 601 -5.54 -37.06 11.11
C THR A 601 -6.23 -36.84 9.76
N GLU A 602 -5.71 -37.47 8.74
CA GLU A 602 -6.18 -37.28 7.36
C GLU A 602 -6.24 -38.62 6.63
N ARG A 603 -7.41 -38.90 6.05
CA ARG A 603 -7.61 -39.99 5.08
C ARG A 603 -7.64 -39.42 3.69
N ILE A 604 -6.90 -39.98 2.79
CA ILE A 604 -6.89 -39.65 1.37
C ILE A 604 -7.41 -40.83 0.57
N ASP A 605 -8.33 -40.58 -0.36
CA ASP A 605 -8.86 -41.55 -1.30
C ASP A 605 -8.46 -41.08 -2.71
N PRO A 606 -7.78 -41.91 -3.54
CA PRO A 606 -7.35 -41.52 -4.88
C PRO A 606 -8.56 -41.37 -5.82
N ILE A 607 -8.50 -40.37 -6.70
CA ILE A 607 -9.58 -40.02 -7.64
C ILE A 607 -9.00 -39.88 -9.04
N GLY A 608 -9.81 -40.19 -10.07
CA GLY A 608 -9.45 -40.11 -11.47
C GLY A 608 -8.53 -41.25 -11.85
N SER A 609 -7.44 -40.96 -12.54
CA SER A 609 -6.43 -41.96 -12.92
C SER A 609 -5.36 -42.20 -11.84
N LEU A 610 -5.55 -41.67 -10.64
CA LEU A 610 -4.59 -41.82 -9.55
C LEU A 610 -4.79 -43.16 -8.80
N GLU A 611 -3.70 -43.92 -8.65
CA GLU A 611 -3.70 -45.17 -7.92
C GLU A 611 -2.66 -45.14 -6.77
N LEU A 612 -3.00 -45.72 -5.64
CA LEU A 612 -2.08 -45.99 -4.53
C LEU A 612 -1.65 -47.47 -4.60
N LYS A 613 -0.71 -47.79 -5.46
CA LYS A 613 -0.26 -49.18 -5.71
C LYS A 613 1.03 -49.47 -4.92
N PRO A 614 0.99 -50.38 -3.91
CA PRO A 614 2.20 -50.82 -3.22
C PRO A 614 3.24 -51.43 -4.17
N VAL A 615 4.51 -51.33 -3.80
CA VAL A 615 5.63 -51.87 -4.59
C VAL A 615 5.65 -53.41 -4.53
N ALA A 616 5.20 -53.98 -3.43
CA ALA A 616 5.21 -55.43 -3.25
C ALA A 616 4.46 -56.15 -4.41
N LEU A 617 5.08 -57.21 -4.96
CA LEU A 617 4.52 -57.99 -6.03
C LEU A 617 3.12 -58.54 -5.61
N ASP A 618 2.17 -58.44 -6.54
CA ASP A 618 0.78 -58.89 -6.42
C ASP A 618 -0.09 -58.12 -5.37
N ALA A 619 0.39 -57.00 -4.84
CA ALA A 619 -0.44 -56.15 -3.99
C ALA A 619 -1.49 -55.39 -4.78
N ALA A 620 -2.76 -55.49 -4.36
CA ALA A 620 -3.84 -54.70 -4.95
C ALA A 620 -3.69 -53.20 -4.61
N PRO A 621 -4.10 -52.31 -5.51
CA PRO A 621 -4.14 -50.86 -5.20
C PRO A 621 -4.95 -50.58 -3.96
N LEU A 622 -4.45 -49.70 -3.10
CA LEU A 622 -5.15 -49.26 -1.90
C LEU A 622 -6.27 -48.29 -2.29
N SER A 623 -7.47 -48.52 -1.78
CA SER A 623 -8.60 -47.59 -1.96
C SER A 623 -8.49 -46.34 -1.12
N LYS A 624 -7.66 -46.35 -0.09
CA LYS A 624 -7.45 -45.25 0.86
C LYS A 624 -6.13 -45.36 1.59
N MET A 625 -5.63 -44.27 2.10
CA MET A 625 -4.46 -44.20 2.98
C MET A 625 -4.79 -43.22 4.11
N ARG A 626 -4.36 -43.55 5.34
CA ARG A 626 -4.57 -42.67 6.49
C ARG A 626 -3.24 -42.35 7.17
N TYR A 627 -3.04 -41.10 7.52
CA TYR A 627 -1.90 -40.68 8.32
C TYR A 627 -2.32 -39.71 9.41
N THR A 628 -1.58 -39.73 10.49
CA THR A 628 -1.76 -38.81 11.63
C THR A 628 -0.43 -38.15 11.91
N GLU A 629 -0.43 -36.81 12.00
CA GLU A 629 0.78 -36.02 12.17
C GLU A 629 0.57 -34.83 13.09
N SER A 630 1.63 -34.44 13.79
CA SER A 630 1.71 -33.15 14.45
C SER A 630 2.71 -32.25 13.75
N THR A 631 2.33 -30.99 13.48
CA THR A 631 3.23 -30.00 12.90
C THR A 631 3.48 -28.89 13.89
N PHE A 632 4.75 -28.59 14.16
CA PHE A 632 5.20 -27.47 14.98
C PHE A 632 5.85 -26.43 14.10
N GLY A 633 5.40 -25.17 14.21
CA GLY A 633 5.88 -24.07 13.42
C GLY A 633 6.35 -22.90 14.28
N ILE A 634 7.47 -22.31 13.88
CA ILE A 634 8.01 -21.06 14.46
C ILE A 634 8.26 -20.10 13.30
N ARG A 635 7.67 -18.90 13.38
CA ARG A 635 7.86 -17.83 12.40
C ARG A 635 8.28 -16.54 13.10
N TYR A 636 9.30 -15.88 12.56
CA TYR A 636 9.78 -14.58 13.02
C TYR A 636 9.71 -13.55 11.88
N ALA A 637 9.02 -12.42 12.10
CA ALA A 637 8.81 -11.37 11.12
C ALA A 637 8.82 -9.98 11.80
N PRO A 638 10.01 -9.42 12.13
CA PRO A 638 10.15 -8.28 13.07
C PRO A 638 9.50 -6.99 12.59
N ASP A 639 9.40 -6.79 11.29
CA ASP A 639 8.90 -5.54 10.70
C ASP A 639 7.46 -5.67 10.17
N GLU A 640 6.78 -6.79 10.41
CA GLU A 640 5.45 -7.04 9.86
C GLU A 640 4.39 -6.20 10.60
N LYS A 641 3.64 -5.41 9.84
CA LYS A 641 2.53 -4.59 10.33
C LYS A 641 1.22 -5.12 9.77
N PHE A 642 0.17 -5.06 10.57
CA PHE A 642 -1.14 -5.60 10.19
C PHE A 642 -2.24 -4.58 10.37
N ILE A 643 -3.28 -4.73 9.55
CA ILE A 643 -4.57 -4.09 9.67
C ILE A 643 -5.64 -5.18 9.75
N ASN A 644 -6.59 -4.97 10.62
CA ASN A 644 -7.75 -5.84 10.75
C ASN A 644 -8.90 -5.24 9.97
N THR A 645 -9.44 -6.02 9.03
CA THR A 645 -10.75 -5.75 8.45
C THR A 645 -11.78 -6.59 9.18
N LYS A 646 -13.06 -6.39 8.92
CA LYS A 646 -14.11 -7.27 9.48
C LYS A 646 -13.96 -8.73 9.05
N GLN A 647 -13.30 -8.98 7.91
CA GLN A 647 -13.26 -10.30 7.28
C GLN A 647 -11.88 -10.96 7.30
N ARG A 648 -10.81 -10.19 7.47
CA ARG A 648 -9.45 -10.71 7.45
C ARG A 648 -8.42 -9.75 8.05
N ARG A 649 -7.35 -10.31 8.55
CA ARG A 649 -6.13 -9.59 8.90
C ARG A 649 -5.23 -9.53 7.68
N ARG A 650 -4.76 -8.34 7.31
CA ARG A 650 -3.89 -8.13 6.16
C ARG A 650 -2.56 -7.51 6.59
N THR A 651 -1.47 -8.00 6.02
CA THR A 651 -0.15 -7.36 6.17
C THR A 651 -0.10 -6.10 5.33
N THR A 652 0.26 -4.99 5.93
CA THR A 652 0.40 -3.69 5.27
C THR A 652 1.82 -3.43 4.81
N ASN A 653 2.81 -3.75 5.63
CA ASN A 653 4.22 -3.67 5.24
C ASN A 653 4.67 -4.93 4.49
N LYS A 654 4.56 -4.89 3.16
CA LYS A 654 5.03 -5.98 2.29
C LYS A 654 6.56 -6.08 2.19
N ASP A 655 7.29 -5.13 2.75
CA ASP A 655 8.77 -5.14 2.78
C ASP A 655 9.32 -5.98 3.94
N ALA A 656 8.45 -6.38 4.86
CA ALA A 656 8.85 -7.19 6.00
C ALA A 656 9.44 -8.54 5.55
N TRP A 657 10.65 -8.82 6.01
CA TRP A 657 11.26 -10.13 5.83
C TRP A 657 10.77 -11.09 6.91
N TYR A 658 10.81 -12.37 6.61
CA TYR A 658 10.53 -13.39 7.61
C TYR A 658 11.36 -14.65 7.41
N VAL A 659 11.49 -15.41 8.50
CA VAL A 659 11.96 -16.79 8.50
C VAL A 659 10.92 -17.65 9.21
N GLN A 660 10.67 -18.84 8.65
CA GLN A 660 9.73 -19.81 9.20
C GLN A 660 10.37 -21.19 9.17
N LEU A 661 10.34 -21.87 10.31
CA LEU A 661 10.74 -23.26 10.45
C LEU A 661 9.52 -24.08 10.84
N GLN A 662 9.31 -25.20 10.16
CA GLN A 662 8.26 -26.18 10.47
C GLN A 662 8.85 -27.57 10.61
N HIS A 663 8.38 -28.32 11.59
CA HIS A 663 8.72 -29.72 11.77
C HIS A 663 7.46 -30.54 11.97
N THR A 664 7.29 -31.57 11.15
CA THR A 664 6.14 -32.48 11.17
C THR A 664 6.59 -33.86 11.65
N ILE A 665 5.85 -34.43 12.58
CA ILE A 665 6.05 -35.76 13.12
C ILE A 665 4.81 -36.60 12.78
N GLY A 666 4.97 -37.63 11.98
CA GLY A 666 3.93 -38.62 11.69
C GLY A 666 3.93 -39.75 12.70
N TYR A 667 2.76 -40.24 13.09
CA TYR A 667 2.57 -41.26 14.11
C TYR A 667 1.91 -42.52 13.54
N HIS A 668 2.55 -43.67 13.79
CA HIS A 668 1.93 -44.97 13.55
C HIS A 668 1.01 -45.32 14.72
N GLY A 669 -0.20 -45.79 14.44
CA GLY A 669 -1.18 -46.27 15.41
C GLY A 669 -2.07 -45.16 16.01
N LEU A 670 -1.59 -43.95 16.20
CA LEU A 670 -2.37 -42.83 16.76
C LEU A 670 -3.50 -42.42 15.79
N LEU A 671 -4.75 -42.41 16.30
CA LEU A 671 -5.96 -42.08 15.51
C LEU A 671 -6.07 -42.80 14.14
N GLY A 672 -5.49 -44.00 14.08
CA GLY A 672 -5.46 -44.84 12.88
C GLY A 672 -4.40 -44.41 11.86
N GLY A 673 -3.40 -43.65 12.24
CA GLY A 673 -2.25 -43.32 11.40
C GLY A 673 -1.43 -44.53 11.04
N GLU A 674 -1.07 -44.71 9.79
CA GLU A 674 -0.38 -45.88 9.26
C GLU A 674 1.14 -45.68 9.13
N TYR A 675 1.63 -44.45 9.27
CA TYR A 675 3.01 -44.10 8.93
C TYR A 675 3.68 -43.28 10.05
N ALA A 676 4.92 -43.67 10.39
CA ALA A 676 5.78 -42.91 11.29
C ALA A 676 6.86 -42.21 10.47
N TYR A 677 6.97 -40.89 10.58
CA TYR A 677 7.92 -40.09 9.81
C TYR A 677 8.23 -38.76 10.44
N ASN A 678 9.28 -38.11 9.95
CA ASN A 678 9.65 -36.74 10.30
C ASN A 678 9.93 -35.96 9.01
N TYR A 679 9.36 -34.77 8.92
CA TYR A 679 9.58 -33.82 7.85
C TYR A 679 9.96 -32.45 8.41
N THR A 680 10.98 -31.83 7.84
CA THR A 680 11.42 -30.49 8.26
C THR A 680 11.44 -29.56 7.06
N GLU A 681 10.91 -28.34 7.22
CA GLU A 681 10.92 -27.30 6.19
C GLU A 681 11.33 -25.96 6.78
N LEU A 682 12.21 -25.26 6.07
CA LEU A 682 12.63 -23.89 6.34
C LEU A 682 12.21 -23.00 5.17
N GLU A 683 11.59 -21.89 5.47
CA GLU A 683 11.27 -20.85 4.48
C GLU A 683 11.86 -19.51 4.92
N TRP A 684 12.43 -18.78 3.98
CA TRP A 684 12.91 -17.42 4.16
C TRP A 684 12.44 -16.53 3.03
N PHE A 685 11.99 -15.33 3.37
CA PHE A 685 11.56 -14.31 2.42
C PHE A 685 12.21 -12.97 2.72
N ARG A 686 12.64 -12.27 1.68
CA ARG A 686 13.13 -10.89 1.77
C ARG A 686 12.79 -10.10 0.51
N ARG A 687 12.28 -8.88 0.69
CA ARG A 687 12.18 -7.87 -0.37
C ARG A 687 13.37 -6.92 -0.28
N THR A 688 14.05 -6.71 -1.38
CA THR A 688 15.18 -5.78 -1.49
C THR A 688 14.86 -4.72 -2.52
N TRP A 689 14.84 -3.47 -2.09
CA TRP A 689 14.71 -2.33 -2.99
C TRP A 689 16.06 -1.95 -3.56
N LEU A 690 16.10 -1.76 -4.88
CA LEU A 690 17.29 -1.35 -5.59
C LEU A 690 17.37 0.18 -5.64
N PRO A 691 18.58 0.76 -5.54
CA PRO A 691 18.77 2.20 -5.62
C PRO A 691 18.42 2.74 -7.00
N MET A 692 18.32 4.08 -7.13
CA MET A 692 18.12 4.79 -8.41
C MET A 692 16.88 4.35 -9.19
N SER A 693 15.79 3.99 -8.50
CA SER A 693 14.52 3.52 -9.08
C SER A 693 14.65 2.26 -9.98
N TRP A 694 15.58 1.34 -9.65
CA TRP A 694 15.66 0.04 -10.30
C TRP A 694 14.62 -0.97 -9.78
N GLY A 695 13.63 -0.50 -9.01
CA GLY A 695 12.55 -1.30 -8.51
C GLY A 695 12.95 -2.16 -7.31
N LYS A 696 12.38 -3.36 -7.24
CA LYS A 696 12.56 -4.28 -6.10
C LYS A 696 12.75 -5.72 -6.55
N ILE A 697 13.52 -6.48 -5.76
CA ILE A 697 13.68 -7.93 -5.92
C ILE A 697 13.06 -8.62 -4.71
N ASP A 698 12.10 -9.50 -4.95
CA ASP A 698 11.58 -10.43 -3.97
C ASP A 698 12.36 -11.74 -4.06
N THR A 699 12.94 -12.15 -2.95
CA THR A 699 13.70 -13.40 -2.84
C THR A 699 13.00 -14.33 -1.87
N ARG A 700 12.72 -15.56 -2.31
CA ARG A 700 12.16 -16.64 -1.49
C ARG A 700 13.04 -17.88 -1.60
N LEU A 701 13.44 -18.38 -0.44
CA LEU A 701 14.20 -19.63 -0.32
C LEU A 701 13.39 -20.60 0.50
N ARG A 702 13.28 -21.84 0.04
CA ARG A 702 12.68 -22.95 0.80
C ARG A 702 13.59 -24.16 0.75
N LEU A 703 13.76 -24.83 1.89
CA LEU A 703 14.53 -26.05 2.06
C LEU A 703 13.64 -27.07 2.75
N GLY A 704 13.55 -28.28 2.21
CA GLY A 704 12.73 -29.33 2.80
C GLY A 704 13.42 -30.67 2.81
N LYS A 705 13.18 -31.47 3.86
CA LYS A 705 13.73 -32.82 3.97
C LYS A 705 12.77 -33.76 4.70
N GLN A 706 12.44 -34.86 4.02
CA GLN A 706 11.79 -36.06 4.60
C GLN A 706 12.87 -36.98 5.14
N TRP A 707 12.78 -37.31 6.42
CA TRP A 707 13.84 -38.04 7.11
C TRP A 707 13.69 -39.56 7.07
N ASN A 708 12.46 -40.05 6.83
CA ASN A 708 12.11 -41.45 6.90
C ASN A 708 11.76 -42.04 5.53
N GLN A 709 11.64 -43.36 5.48
CA GLN A 709 11.00 -44.05 4.35
C GLN A 709 9.48 -43.80 4.45
N VAL A 710 8.88 -43.34 3.35
CA VAL A 710 7.45 -43.02 3.27
C VAL A 710 6.88 -43.34 1.90
N PRO A 711 5.57 -43.62 1.75
CA PRO A 711 4.92 -43.65 0.48
C PRO A 711 4.92 -42.28 -0.21
N TRP A 712 4.87 -42.27 -1.54
CA TRP A 712 5.00 -41.05 -2.33
C TRP A 712 4.01 -39.92 -1.94
N PRO A 713 2.76 -40.16 -1.46
CA PRO A 713 1.88 -39.07 -1.05
C PRO A 713 2.40 -38.23 0.13
N LEU A 714 3.35 -38.76 0.90
CA LEU A 714 4.00 -38.10 2.03
C LEU A 714 5.37 -37.49 1.67
N LEU A 715 5.83 -37.64 0.40
CA LEU A 715 7.00 -36.92 -0.07
C LEU A 715 6.69 -35.44 -0.33
N PRO A 716 7.61 -34.51 -0.04
CA PRO A 716 7.44 -33.12 -0.40
C PRO A 716 7.40 -32.92 -1.91
N MET A 717 6.37 -32.26 -2.39
CA MET A 717 6.17 -31.95 -3.79
C MET A 717 6.48 -30.49 -4.11
N PRO A 718 7.02 -30.18 -5.31
CA PRO A 718 7.15 -28.81 -5.76
C PRO A 718 5.80 -28.10 -5.78
N GLN A 719 5.78 -26.84 -5.38
CA GLN A 719 4.58 -26.00 -5.46
C GLN A 719 4.31 -25.60 -6.91
N ALA A 720 3.42 -26.31 -7.60
CA ALA A 720 3.10 -26.10 -9.01
C ALA A 720 1.90 -25.15 -9.19
N ASN A 721 2.03 -24.18 -10.09
CA ASN A 721 0.94 -23.33 -10.53
C ASN A 721 0.31 -23.93 -11.80
N LEU A 722 -0.81 -24.57 -11.63
CA LEU A 722 -1.56 -25.20 -12.72
C LEU A 722 -2.67 -24.28 -13.29
N SER A 723 -2.78 -23.03 -12.84
CA SER A 723 -3.75 -22.05 -13.32
C SER A 723 -3.12 -21.07 -14.33
N TYR A 724 -3.96 -20.31 -15.04
CA TYR A 724 -3.51 -19.23 -15.91
C TYR A 724 -3.08 -17.97 -15.15
N ILE A 725 -3.34 -17.89 -13.85
CA ILE A 725 -3.04 -16.72 -13.03
C ILE A 725 -1.56 -16.70 -12.65
N VAL A 726 -0.94 -15.54 -12.69
CA VAL A 726 0.44 -15.33 -12.20
C VAL A 726 0.53 -15.66 -10.72
N HIS A 727 1.49 -16.51 -10.36
CA HIS A 727 1.78 -16.88 -8.99
C HIS A 727 3.30 -16.86 -8.74
N PRO A 728 3.86 -15.74 -8.22
CA PRO A 728 5.31 -15.62 -7.99
C PRO A 728 5.89 -16.68 -7.05
N GLN A 729 5.06 -17.29 -6.21
CA GLN A 729 5.46 -18.24 -5.17
C GLN A 729 5.34 -19.72 -5.61
N LEU A 730 4.94 -19.97 -6.84
CA LEU A 730 4.72 -21.30 -7.39
C LEU A 730 5.51 -21.48 -8.69
N PHE A 731 5.91 -22.71 -9.00
CA PHE A 731 6.49 -23.04 -10.30
C PHE A 731 5.41 -23.10 -11.37
N ASN A 732 5.60 -22.39 -12.47
CA ASN A 732 4.60 -22.22 -13.52
C ASN A 732 4.63 -23.34 -14.59
N MET A 733 5.78 -24.05 -14.73
CA MET A 733 6.00 -25.04 -15.78
C MET A 733 6.19 -26.45 -15.22
N ILE A 734 6.10 -26.65 -13.92
CA ILE A 734 6.04 -27.97 -13.30
C ILE A 734 4.59 -28.44 -13.31
N ASN A 735 4.36 -29.70 -13.73
CA ASN A 735 3.04 -30.32 -13.78
C ASN A 735 2.64 -30.95 -12.42
N ASN A 736 1.36 -31.34 -12.31
CA ASN A 736 0.84 -31.99 -11.11
C ASN A 736 1.61 -33.30 -10.84
N ILE A 737 2.16 -33.45 -9.64
CA ILE A 737 2.93 -34.62 -9.18
C ILE A 737 4.14 -34.94 -10.11
N GLU A 738 4.71 -33.93 -10.79
CA GLU A 738 5.77 -34.22 -11.77
C GLU A 738 7.08 -34.69 -11.12
N PHE A 739 7.51 -34.07 -10.03
CA PHE A 739 8.74 -34.43 -9.32
C PHE A 739 8.46 -34.93 -7.91
N LEU A 740 8.98 -36.10 -7.59
CA LEU A 740 8.89 -36.72 -6.28
C LEU A 740 10.29 -36.90 -5.72
N ASN A 741 10.59 -36.15 -4.67
CA ASN A 741 11.88 -36.09 -4.01
C ASN A 741 11.69 -36.16 -2.50
N ASP A 742 12.70 -36.62 -1.74
CA ASP A 742 12.63 -36.58 -0.28
C ASP A 742 13.40 -35.42 0.35
N ARG A 743 14.11 -34.65 -0.47
CA ARG A 743 14.77 -33.41 -0.09
C ARG A 743 14.80 -32.43 -1.27
N PHE A 744 14.68 -31.17 -0.95
CA PHE A 744 14.71 -30.13 -1.95
C PHE A 744 15.25 -28.81 -1.41
N ALA A 745 15.76 -27.98 -2.33
CA ALA A 745 15.99 -26.55 -2.15
C ALA A 745 15.36 -25.80 -3.32
N SER A 746 14.58 -24.77 -3.03
CA SER A 746 13.99 -23.92 -4.07
C SER A 746 14.33 -22.45 -3.83
N LEU A 747 14.67 -21.75 -4.92
CA LEU A 747 14.94 -20.32 -4.96
C LEU A 747 13.99 -19.68 -5.96
N MET A 748 13.28 -18.64 -5.54
CA MET A 748 12.42 -17.86 -6.41
C MET A 748 12.81 -16.38 -6.30
N LEU A 749 13.10 -15.78 -7.45
CA LEU A 749 13.45 -14.37 -7.59
C LEU A 749 12.43 -13.71 -8.49
N THR A 750 11.85 -12.61 -8.03
CA THR A 750 10.95 -11.76 -8.82
C THR A 750 11.48 -10.34 -8.80
N TRP A 751 11.89 -9.83 -9.95
CA TRP A 751 12.40 -8.47 -10.11
C TRP A 751 11.37 -7.60 -10.83
N GLU A 752 10.70 -6.72 -10.09
CA GLU A 752 9.83 -5.69 -10.63
C GLU A 752 10.66 -4.41 -10.85
N MET A 753 10.93 -4.06 -12.12
CA MET A 753 11.85 -2.98 -12.48
C MET A 753 11.19 -1.59 -12.46
N GLY A 754 9.87 -1.50 -12.38
CA GLY A 754 9.14 -0.23 -12.28
C GLY A 754 9.28 0.67 -13.52
N GLY A 755 9.32 0.09 -14.71
CA GLY A 755 9.41 0.84 -15.97
C GLY A 755 10.83 1.36 -16.28
N LYS A 756 11.85 0.90 -15.58
CA LYS A 756 13.21 1.45 -15.67
C LYS A 756 13.80 1.44 -17.08
N ILE A 757 13.48 0.45 -17.90
CA ILE A 757 13.93 0.33 -19.30
C ILE A 757 12.88 0.94 -20.24
N PHE A 758 11.60 0.56 -20.10
CA PHE A 758 10.53 0.98 -21.00
C PHE A 758 10.31 2.50 -20.98
N ASN A 759 10.47 3.14 -19.84
CA ASN A 759 10.37 4.60 -19.70
C ASN A 759 11.47 5.39 -20.44
N ARG A 760 12.53 4.72 -20.94
CA ARG A 760 13.57 5.31 -21.78
C ARG A 760 13.27 5.20 -23.27
N ILE A 761 12.29 4.39 -23.65
CA ILE A 761 11.87 4.18 -25.03
C ILE A 761 10.65 5.08 -25.30
N PRO A 762 10.74 6.09 -26.19
CA PRO A 762 9.72 7.14 -26.33
C PRO A 762 8.29 6.64 -26.57
N LEU A 763 8.12 5.54 -27.30
CA LEU A 763 6.81 4.96 -27.58
C LEU A 763 6.26 4.23 -26.36
N LEU A 764 7.06 3.36 -25.72
CA LEU A 764 6.64 2.55 -24.56
C LEU A 764 6.39 3.42 -23.33
N ARG A 765 7.14 4.50 -23.16
CA ARG A 765 6.96 5.48 -22.09
C ARG A 765 5.53 6.03 -22.01
N LYS A 766 4.88 6.28 -23.17
CA LYS A 766 3.50 6.78 -23.19
C LYS A 766 2.47 5.78 -22.69
N LEU A 767 2.79 4.50 -22.75
CA LEU A 767 1.93 3.40 -22.30
C LEU A 767 2.11 3.08 -20.83
N LYS A 768 3.09 3.69 -20.14
CA LYS A 768 3.44 3.43 -18.72
C LYS A 768 3.63 1.95 -18.40
N LEU A 769 4.12 1.16 -19.35
CA LEU A 769 4.38 -0.27 -19.16
C LEU A 769 5.58 -0.47 -18.26
N ARG A 770 5.54 -1.54 -17.44
CA ARG A 770 6.61 -1.88 -16.49
C ARG A 770 7.09 -3.29 -16.73
N GLU A 771 8.40 -3.48 -16.64
CA GLU A 771 9.04 -4.79 -16.82
C GLU A 771 8.99 -5.58 -15.52
N ILE A 772 8.77 -6.89 -15.65
CA ILE A 772 8.96 -7.87 -14.61
C ILE A 772 9.75 -9.05 -15.14
N LEU A 773 10.69 -9.53 -14.32
CA LEU A 773 11.47 -10.72 -14.58
C LEU A 773 11.32 -11.69 -13.41
N GLU A 774 11.07 -12.96 -13.70
CA GLU A 774 11.10 -14.00 -12.69
C GLU A 774 12.15 -15.05 -13.04
N PHE A 775 12.82 -15.56 -12.02
CA PHE A 775 13.68 -16.71 -12.13
C PHE A 775 13.39 -17.66 -10.97
N LYS A 776 13.15 -18.93 -11.31
CA LYS A 776 12.86 -19.96 -10.31
C LYS A 776 13.74 -21.18 -10.54
N ALA A 777 14.32 -21.66 -9.45
CA ALA A 777 15.18 -22.82 -9.44
C ALA A 777 14.70 -23.82 -8.39
N LEU A 778 14.74 -25.10 -8.73
CA LEU A 778 14.46 -26.20 -7.83
C LEU A 778 15.58 -27.22 -7.94
N TRP A 779 16.25 -27.50 -6.85
CA TRP A 779 17.09 -28.66 -6.69
C TRP A 779 16.33 -29.71 -5.89
N GLY A 780 16.37 -30.96 -6.32
CA GLY A 780 15.71 -32.04 -5.62
C GLY A 780 16.49 -33.35 -5.80
N SER A 781 16.34 -34.26 -4.86
CA SER A 781 16.86 -35.60 -4.98
C SER A 781 16.05 -36.58 -4.13
N LEU A 782 16.07 -37.85 -4.52
CA LEU A 782 15.44 -38.93 -3.79
C LEU A 782 16.50 -39.85 -3.23
N SER A 783 16.45 -40.14 -1.94
CA SER A 783 17.35 -41.11 -1.32
C SER A 783 16.99 -42.55 -1.79
N GLU A 784 17.96 -43.47 -1.77
CA GLU A 784 17.75 -44.85 -2.13
C GLU A 784 16.60 -45.51 -1.34
N ARG A 785 16.45 -45.17 -0.05
CA ARG A 785 15.39 -45.68 0.83
C ARG A 785 13.96 -45.40 0.32
N ASN A 786 13.77 -44.27 -0.36
CA ASN A 786 12.46 -43.82 -0.85
C ASN A 786 12.24 -44.10 -2.32
N ASN A 787 13.25 -44.68 -3.02
CA ASN A 787 13.15 -44.98 -4.43
C ASN A 787 12.45 -46.35 -4.67
N PRO A 788 11.21 -46.35 -5.18
CA PRO A 788 10.44 -47.58 -5.35
C PRO A 788 11.00 -48.52 -6.46
N TYR A 789 11.88 -48.01 -7.34
CA TYR A 789 12.41 -48.76 -8.48
C TYR A 789 13.67 -49.58 -8.16
N LEU A 790 14.24 -49.38 -6.96
CA LEU A 790 15.43 -50.15 -6.56
C LEU A 790 15.05 -51.55 -6.09
N GLN A 791 15.82 -52.55 -6.51
CA GLN A 791 15.58 -53.95 -6.19
C GLN A 791 15.47 -54.22 -4.69
N GLN A 792 16.29 -53.57 -3.88
CA GLN A 792 16.28 -53.67 -2.41
C GLN A 792 14.97 -53.18 -1.78
N ASN A 793 14.17 -52.44 -2.50
CA ASN A 793 12.92 -51.86 -2.02
C ASN A 793 11.67 -52.58 -2.55
N GLN A 794 11.82 -53.59 -3.42
CA GLN A 794 10.69 -54.29 -4.04
C GLN A 794 9.86 -55.12 -3.03
N SER A 795 10.39 -55.39 -1.86
CA SER A 795 9.67 -56.07 -0.74
C SER A 795 9.11 -55.06 0.29
N SER A 796 9.27 -53.75 0.08
CA SER A 796 8.82 -52.76 1.04
C SER A 796 7.30 -52.72 1.12
N THR A 797 6.78 -52.80 2.35
CA THR A 797 5.36 -52.67 2.64
C THR A 797 4.93 -51.20 2.77
N LEU A 798 5.90 -50.27 2.86
CA LEU A 798 5.66 -48.85 3.00
C LEU A 798 5.66 -48.10 1.68
N LEU A 799 6.45 -48.54 0.71
CA LEU A 799 6.59 -47.84 -0.56
C LEU A 799 5.45 -48.15 -1.53
N MET A 800 5.13 -47.12 -2.32
CA MET A 800 4.18 -47.24 -3.43
C MET A 800 4.86 -46.85 -4.73
N ASN A 801 4.44 -47.52 -5.83
CA ASN A 801 4.84 -47.12 -7.18
C ASN A 801 4.46 -45.66 -7.46
N PHE A 802 5.34 -44.92 -8.11
CA PHE A 802 5.03 -43.56 -8.46
C PHE A 802 3.93 -43.53 -9.53
N PRO A 803 3.04 -42.51 -9.45
CA PRO A 803 2.05 -42.30 -10.52
C PRO A 803 2.71 -42.12 -11.88
N THR A 804 2.01 -42.51 -12.93
CA THR A 804 2.46 -42.25 -14.30
C THR A 804 2.82 -40.80 -14.51
N ASN A 805 3.91 -40.52 -15.22
CA ASN A 805 4.42 -39.19 -15.48
C ASN A 805 4.93 -38.44 -14.23
N SER A 806 5.32 -39.19 -13.20
CA SER A 806 6.08 -38.66 -12.05
C SER A 806 7.53 -39.14 -12.16
N TYR A 807 8.47 -38.25 -11.86
CA TYR A 807 9.90 -38.46 -12.09
C TYR A 807 10.72 -38.16 -10.84
N ILE A 808 11.88 -38.76 -10.77
CA ILE A 808 12.91 -38.44 -9.75
C ILE A 808 13.84 -37.40 -10.36
N MET A 809 14.14 -36.36 -9.65
CA MET A 809 15.13 -35.37 -10.08
C MET A 809 16.54 -35.93 -9.94
N ASP A 810 17.39 -35.62 -10.91
CA ASP A 810 18.83 -35.84 -10.79
C ASP A 810 19.40 -34.78 -9.79
N GLY A 811 19.95 -35.25 -8.67
CA GLY A 811 20.54 -34.39 -7.66
C GLY A 811 21.70 -33.51 -8.16
N LYS A 812 22.24 -33.77 -9.36
CA LYS A 812 23.25 -32.93 -10.00
C LYS A 812 22.68 -31.94 -11.02
N LYS A 813 21.41 -32.06 -11.39
CA LYS A 813 20.75 -31.26 -12.44
C LYS A 813 19.54 -30.49 -11.84
N PRO A 814 19.71 -29.28 -11.34
CA PRO A 814 18.59 -28.45 -10.87
C PRO A 814 17.59 -28.15 -12.00
N TYR A 815 16.32 -28.03 -11.67
CA TYR A 815 15.30 -27.51 -12.57
C TYR A 815 15.34 -25.98 -12.58
N PHE A 816 15.13 -25.39 -13.76
CA PHE A 816 15.07 -23.95 -13.95
C PHE A 816 13.90 -23.53 -14.82
N GLU A 817 13.25 -22.44 -14.44
CA GLU A 817 12.32 -21.68 -15.29
C GLU A 817 12.55 -20.18 -15.12
N TYR A 818 12.21 -19.42 -16.15
CA TYR A 818 12.16 -17.97 -16.08
C TYR A 818 10.86 -17.44 -16.66
N ALA A 819 10.46 -16.24 -16.24
CA ALA A 819 9.39 -15.48 -16.86
C ALA A 819 9.88 -14.08 -17.25
N ILE A 820 9.40 -13.60 -18.38
CA ILE A 820 9.54 -12.20 -18.81
C ILE A 820 8.13 -11.67 -18.98
N GLY A 821 7.83 -10.58 -18.29
CA GLY A 821 6.49 -10.03 -18.29
C GLY A 821 6.42 -8.53 -18.43
N VAL A 822 5.23 -8.11 -18.75
CA VAL A 822 4.82 -6.71 -18.83
C VAL A 822 3.69 -6.49 -17.85
N GLN A 823 3.92 -5.56 -16.93
CA GLN A 823 2.93 -5.09 -15.97
C GLN A 823 2.34 -3.77 -16.44
N ASN A 824 1.26 -3.37 -15.77
CA ASN A 824 0.65 -2.06 -15.94
C ASN A 824 -0.05 -1.86 -17.29
N ILE A 825 -0.41 -2.92 -17.99
CA ILE A 825 -1.24 -2.83 -19.19
C ILE A 825 -2.62 -2.31 -18.76
N LEU A 826 -3.02 -1.15 -19.29
CA LEU A 826 -4.23 -0.43 -18.88
C LEU A 826 -4.32 -0.19 -17.36
N SER A 827 -3.18 -0.04 -16.68
CA SER A 827 -3.05 0.16 -15.22
C SER A 827 -3.58 -1.00 -14.34
N LEU A 828 -3.91 -2.16 -14.94
CA LEU A 828 -4.57 -3.26 -14.25
C LEU A 828 -3.97 -4.63 -14.57
N ILE A 829 -3.50 -4.85 -15.80
CA ILE A 829 -3.18 -6.20 -16.30
C ILE A 829 -1.67 -6.42 -16.29
N GLN A 830 -1.28 -7.60 -15.90
CA GLN A 830 0.07 -8.14 -16.04
C GLN A 830 0.00 -9.40 -16.90
N ILE A 831 0.93 -9.53 -17.84
CA ILE A 831 1.07 -10.71 -18.72
C ILE A 831 2.53 -11.14 -18.66
N GLU A 832 2.75 -12.44 -18.49
CA GLU A 832 4.07 -13.05 -18.43
C GLU A 832 4.17 -14.21 -19.42
N TYR A 833 5.25 -14.24 -20.18
CA TYR A 833 5.70 -15.41 -20.90
C TYR A 833 6.69 -16.18 -20.03
N VAL A 834 6.36 -17.43 -19.75
CA VAL A 834 7.16 -18.32 -18.91
C VAL A 834 7.80 -19.41 -19.77
N ARG A 835 9.06 -19.74 -19.49
CA ARG A 835 9.80 -20.77 -20.19
C ARG A 835 10.58 -21.65 -19.21
N ARG A 836 10.42 -22.94 -19.39
CA ARG A 836 11.21 -24.01 -18.75
C ARG A 836 12.53 -24.17 -19.50
N LEU A 837 13.64 -24.29 -18.77
CA LEU A 837 14.99 -24.31 -19.37
C LEU A 837 15.58 -25.70 -19.52
N ASN A 838 15.18 -26.65 -18.68
CA ASN A 838 15.71 -28.01 -18.69
C ASN A 838 14.66 -29.03 -18.33
N TYR A 839 15.02 -30.33 -18.29
CA TYR A 839 14.07 -31.44 -18.22
C TYR A 839 13.02 -31.39 -19.35
N LEU A 840 13.43 -30.95 -20.56
CA LEU A 840 12.55 -30.76 -21.71
C LEU A 840 12.27 -32.04 -22.45
N ASP A 841 13.01 -33.09 -22.13
CA ASP A 841 12.95 -34.46 -22.67
C ASP A 841 11.86 -35.31 -22.00
N LEU A 842 11.30 -34.84 -20.85
CA LEU A 842 10.20 -35.54 -20.21
C LEU A 842 8.94 -35.49 -21.10
N PRO A 843 8.24 -36.61 -21.29
CA PRO A 843 7.11 -36.72 -22.25
C PRO A 843 5.98 -35.73 -21.99
N THR A 844 5.76 -35.36 -20.74
CA THR A 844 4.68 -34.43 -20.31
C THR A 844 5.18 -33.04 -19.99
N ALA A 845 6.45 -32.70 -20.28
CA ALA A 845 7.03 -31.42 -19.91
C ALA A 845 6.31 -30.24 -20.58
N THR A 846 5.73 -29.37 -19.81
CA THR A 846 5.27 -28.06 -20.27
C THR A 846 6.49 -27.17 -20.52
N LYS A 847 6.74 -26.82 -21.80
CA LYS A 847 7.98 -26.13 -22.19
C LYS A 847 7.88 -24.60 -22.05
N HIS A 848 6.72 -24.07 -22.34
CA HIS A 848 6.43 -22.62 -22.22
C HIS A 848 4.94 -22.38 -22.04
N GLY A 849 4.58 -21.19 -21.59
CA GLY A 849 3.19 -20.79 -21.41
C GLY A 849 3.04 -19.32 -21.12
N ILE A 850 1.80 -18.86 -21.16
CA ILE A 850 1.44 -17.48 -20.80
C ILE A 850 0.67 -17.51 -19.49
N ARG A 851 0.97 -16.54 -18.62
CA ARG A 851 0.25 -16.30 -17.37
C ARG A 851 -0.19 -14.84 -17.35
N PHE A 852 -1.32 -14.58 -16.72
CA PHE A 852 -1.82 -13.21 -16.57
C PHE A 852 -2.38 -12.99 -15.15
N THR A 853 -2.46 -11.75 -14.73
CA THR A 853 -3.19 -11.38 -13.52
C THR A 853 -3.79 -9.99 -13.68
N ILE A 854 -4.84 -9.74 -12.93
CA ILE A 854 -5.47 -8.42 -12.81
C ILE A 854 -5.12 -7.91 -11.41
N THR A 855 -4.26 -6.90 -11.37
CA THR A 855 -3.79 -6.30 -10.12
C THR A 855 -3.72 -4.79 -10.27
N PRO A 856 -4.64 -4.05 -9.64
CA PRO A 856 -4.54 -2.59 -9.63
C PRO A 856 -3.27 -2.16 -8.87
N THR A 857 -2.45 -1.32 -9.49
CA THR A 857 -1.22 -0.75 -8.90
C THR A 857 -1.21 0.75 -9.09
N PHE A 858 -0.72 1.49 -8.07
CA PHE A 858 -0.43 2.92 -8.24
C PHE A 858 0.72 3.18 -9.17
#